data_9b424429f7b2db6720ee5ac3dc75c745
#
_entry.id   9b424429f7b2db6720ee5ac3dc75c745
#
_cell.length_a   1.000
_cell.length_b   1.000
_cell.length_c   1.000
_cell.angle_alpha   90.00
_cell.angle_beta   90.00
_cell.angle_gamma   90.00
#
_symmetry.space_group_name_H-M   'P 1'
#
loop_
_entity.id
_entity.type
_entity.pdbx_description
1 polymer ?
#
loop_
_entity_poly.entity_id
_entity_poly.type
_entity_poly.pdbx_seq_one_letter_code
_entity_poly.pdbx_strand_id
1 'polypeptide(L)'
;MVGRRLFLKQAALLAAGAAGVPAIRPGKTDPPAGSGSSAAVFPGKSTPGDLPPNRVPDTLELAEHGRLALGGMLGSLDPAIDYEAAFLSLFDVHPAYMLHWSSMVSGVMPKYVEALPLLRLMCGSREGMELQNGLMGAILRNMAEDGLVYDRARPDRPWNTGVGYGAKHWDEDYANLAGNGRLLAGLTYWHQWTGEPQWKALAKKTAERMLELAVVRDDIAFYPNPGLGNDFSYPRKSGWTRTKPPEKANEGFEGATLFYLFQPLRGFSRYYALTGDQRFLELSRKFVNLGMQAKFWGADHDVHPALGAQRGHFKGHFHGNLAAVRGLLDYALAANDSRLALFVRDSYDWARQQGIHCLGLFPTWDGRTEGCTIADMTGLAVALTDAGLGDYWDDVEQYARNGLISAQATDQDEMVRVSEAGRARPKDSPWGGQYDWRFAGDNKGVLPGQELTDRVIPRSLGAFGHLQQGRSLTPMLMHCCTANGAQALYYAWEAIVRGRSDSADVNLWLNRRSPWCDLWSWLPYSGKLVVRNKGVRRLTIRKPGWARPATIRCWLDGREVQPAWLGNRMLFDGLKGKEQIRVEVPLSVEKAEYGLVDLNQRNRLPESYACEFKGHTAIRVGTARDQSGYRLFRREAMRGDQPPMKQPSAYVHPAKLVQWMVP
;
A
#
# COMPACT_ATOMS: atom_id res chain seq x y z
N MET A 1 -11.42 -8.09 21.86
CA MET A 1 -10.47 -9.16 22.24
C MET A 1 -11.06 -10.57 22.18
N VAL A 2 -12.35 -10.76 22.42
CA VAL A 2 -13.00 -12.08 22.40
C VAL A 2 -13.15 -12.64 20.97
N GLY A 3 -13.46 -11.81 19.97
CA GLY A 3 -13.68 -12.25 18.59
C GLY A 3 -12.47 -12.85 17.89
N ARG A 4 -11.25 -12.29 18.15
CA ARG A 4 -10.00 -12.78 17.51
C ARG A 4 -9.61 -14.19 17.96
N ARG A 5 -9.93 -14.56 19.20
CA ARG A 5 -9.67 -15.91 19.73
C ARG A 5 -10.64 -16.95 19.16
N LEU A 6 -11.86 -16.54 18.82
CA LEU A 6 -12.85 -17.45 18.24
C LEU A 6 -12.55 -17.76 16.78
N PHE A 7 -12.15 -16.74 16.00
CA PHE A 7 -11.75 -16.88 14.60
C PHE A 7 -10.53 -17.81 14.42
N LEU A 8 -9.50 -17.64 15.25
CA LEU A 8 -8.31 -18.51 15.23
C LEU A 8 -8.64 -19.97 15.64
N LYS A 9 -9.63 -20.17 16.54
CA LYS A 9 -10.07 -21.51 16.90
C LYS A 9 -10.84 -22.21 15.77
N GLN A 10 -11.65 -21.49 15.03
CA GLN A 10 -12.39 -22.06 13.88
C GLN A 10 -11.50 -22.36 12.69
N ALA A 11 -10.51 -21.51 12.39
CA ALA A 11 -9.53 -21.77 11.34
C ALA A 11 -8.64 -22.99 11.65
N ALA A 12 -8.28 -23.22 12.91
CA ALA A 12 -7.53 -24.40 13.33
C ALA A 12 -8.35 -25.70 13.23
N LEU A 13 -9.68 -25.63 13.42
CA LEU A 13 -10.56 -26.80 13.30
C LEU A 13 -10.81 -27.23 11.84
N LEU A 14 -10.76 -26.31 10.89
CA LEU A 14 -10.91 -26.60 9.45
C LEU A 14 -9.66 -27.23 8.82
N ALA A 15 -8.49 -26.94 9.38
CA ALA A 15 -7.23 -27.57 8.92
C ALA A 15 -7.02 -29.00 9.44
N ALA A 16 -7.72 -29.42 10.48
CA ALA A 16 -7.58 -30.74 11.11
C ALA A 16 -8.49 -31.83 10.50
N GLY A 17 -9.32 -31.51 9.52
CA GLY A 17 -10.34 -32.40 8.96
C GLY A 17 -9.88 -33.38 7.86
N ALA A 18 -8.61 -33.44 7.50
CA ALA A 18 -8.15 -34.19 6.32
C ALA A 18 -7.13 -35.31 6.57
N ALA A 19 -6.92 -35.77 7.79
CA ALA A 19 -6.10 -36.97 8.02
C ALA A 19 -6.63 -37.78 9.19
N GLY A 20 -7.17 -38.95 8.91
CA GLY A 20 -7.60 -39.92 9.90
C GLY A 20 -6.39 -40.55 10.61
N VAL A 21 -6.28 -40.37 11.92
CA VAL A 21 -5.37 -41.07 12.81
C VAL A 21 -6.17 -41.55 14.04
N PRO A 22 -6.02 -42.80 14.49
CA PRO A 22 -6.84 -43.35 15.57
C PRO A 22 -6.51 -42.75 16.92
N ALA A 23 -7.56 -42.56 17.75
CA ALA A 23 -7.50 -41.98 19.05
C ALA A 23 -6.74 -42.87 20.05
N ILE A 24 -5.68 -42.35 20.66
CA ILE A 24 -5.03 -42.92 21.86
C ILE A 24 -5.58 -42.20 23.09
N ARG A 25 -6.10 -42.97 24.05
CA ARG A 25 -6.59 -42.47 25.34
C ARG A 25 -5.43 -41.92 26.20
N PRO A 26 -5.55 -40.82 26.90
CA PRO A 26 -4.50 -40.30 27.78
C PRO A 26 -4.50 -41.07 29.10
N GLY A 27 -3.35 -41.67 29.42
CA GLY A 27 -3.03 -42.08 30.77
C GLY A 27 -2.63 -40.89 31.63
N LYS A 28 -3.11 -40.83 32.86
CA LYS A 28 -2.70 -39.84 33.86
C LYS A 28 -1.21 -40.06 34.23
N THR A 29 -0.37 -39.05 33.99
CA THR A 29 0.96 -38.95 34.62
C THR A 29 1.13 -37.56 35.17
N ASP A 30 1.60 -37.47 36.39
CA ASP A 30 1.93 -36.23 37.09
C ASP A 30 3.00 -35.40 36.36
N PRO A 31 3.00 -34.07 36.48
CA PRO A 31 3.97 -33.24 35.79
C PRO A 31 5.35 -33.37 36.44
N PRO A 32 6.44 -33.58 35.70
CA PRO A 32 7.77 -33.48 36.24
C PRO A 32 8.11 -32.02 36.54
N ALA A 33 8.78 -31.81 37.66
CA ALA A 33 9.29 -30.53 38.12
C ALA A 33 10.12 -29.81 37.08
N GLY A 34 10.00 -28.46 37.06
CA GLY A 34 10.54 -27.55 36.08
C GLY A 34 11.97 -27.82 35.64
N SER A 35 12.14 -28.05 34.36
CA SER A 35 13.40 -27.86 33.65
C SER A 35 13.27 -26.58 32.84
N GLY A 36 13.89 -25.50 33.31
CA GLY A 36 14.13 -24.31 32.51
C GLY A 36 14.90 -24.73 31.25
N SER A 37 14.28 -24.64 30.07
CA SER A 37 14.99 -24.81 28.82
C SER A 37 15.87 -23.58 28.59
N SER A 38 17.06 -23.60 29.14
CA SER A 38 18.14 -22.70 28.71
C SER A 38 18.45 -23.06 27.27
N ALA A 39 18.40 -22.09 26.35
CA ALA A 39 18.93 -22.27 25.01
C ALA A 39 20.33 -22.91 25.12
N ALA A 40 20.53 -24.06 24.50
CA ALA A 40 21.80 -24.76 24.58
C ALA A 40 22.90 -23.87 24.04
N VAL A 41 23.76 -23.39 24.95
CA VAL A 41 24.90 -22.53 24.61
C VAL A 41 26.06 -23.45 24.28
N PHE A 42 26.47 -23.49 23.02
CA PHE A 42 27.69 -24.19 22.62
C PHE A 42 28.92 -23.32 22.95
N PRO A 43 30.02 -23.89 23.46
CA PRO A 43 31.25 -23.14 23.68
C PRO A 43 31.90 -22.80 22.33
N GLY A 44 31.58 -21.65 21.77
CA GLY A 44 32.16 -21.11 20.55
C GLY A 44 33.05 -19.89 20.85
N LYS A 45 34.11 -19.70 20.06
CA LYS A 45 34.97 -18.49 20.14
C LYS A 45 34.10 -17.26 19.78
N SER A 46 34.26 -16.18 20.55
CA SER A 46 33.71 -14.88 20.22
C SER A 46 34.21 -14.46 18.84
N THR A 47 33.30 -14.22 17.92
CA THR A 47 33.62 -13.78 16.55
C THR A 47 33.59 -12.27 16.48
N PRO A 48 34.62 -11.58 15.92
CA PRO A 48 34.54 -10.17 15.59
C PRO A 48 33.41 -9.95 14.56
N GLY A 49 32.47 -9.10 14.86
CA GLY A 49 31.35 -8.85 13.91
C GLY A 49 30.17 -8.07 14.48
N ASP A 50 30.36 -7.55 15.68
CA ASP A 50 29.39 -6.65 16.31
C ASP A 50 29.33 -5.32 15.54
N LEU A 51 28.14 -4.67 15.57
CA LEU A 51 27.99 -3.33 15.02
C LEU A 51 29.03 -2.39 15.62
N PRO A 52 29.76 -1.63 14.78
CA PRO A 52 30.59 -0.55 15.28
C PRO A 52 29.75 0.37 16.17
N PRO A 53 30.30 0.90 17.27
CA PRO A 53 29.59 1.90 18.06
C PRO A 53 29.15 3.04 17.17
N ASN A 54 27.86 3.40 17.21
CA ASN A 54 27.26 4.53 16.48
C ASN A 54 27.27 4.47 14.94
N ARG A 55 27.49 3.31 14.33
CA ARG A 55 27.35 3.12 12.88
C ARG A 55 26.51 1.89 12.56
N VAL A 56 25.68 2.02 11.53
CA VAL A 56 24.76 0.99 11.05
C VAL A 56 24.85 0.85 9.53
N PRO A 57 24.48 -0.32 8.96
CA PRO A 57 24.51 -0.48 7.52
C PRO A 57 23.52 0.51 6.86
N ASP A 58 24.01 1.23 5.85
CA ASP A 58 23.19 2.09 5.00
C ASP A 58 22.54 1.23 3.92
N THR A 59 21.48 0.55 4.32
CA THR A 59 20.63 -0.29 3.50
C THR A 59 19.21 0.28 3.50
N LEU A 60 18.21 -0.51 3.10
CA LEU A 60 16.84 -0.01 2.97
C LEU A 60 16.23 0.34 4.35
N GLU A 61 15.92 1.64 4.52
CA GLU A 61 15.20 2.18 5.67
C GLU A 61 13.92 2.88 5.19
N LEU A 62 12.77 2.22 5.40
CA LEU A 62 11.49 2.72 4.86
C LEU A 62 11.08 4.07 5.46
N ALA A 63 11.55 4.41 6.67
CA ALA A 63 11.25 5.71 7.29
C ALA A 63 11.87 6.90 6.53
N GLU A 64 13.04 6.72 5.91
CA GLU A 64 13.66 7.72 5.04
C GLU A 64 12.82 7.91 3.75
N HIS A 65 12.38 6.81 3.15
CA HIS A 65 11.43 6.85 2.02
C HIS A 65 10.09 7.48 2.40
N GLY A 66 9.62 7.25 3.64
CA GLY A 66 8.43 7.91 4.18
C GLY A 66 8.58 9.42 4.31
N ARG A 67 9.76 9.90 4.72
CA ARG A 67 10.07 11.35 4.77
C ARG A 67 10.08 11.97 3.37
N LEU A 68 10.69 11.30 2.40
CA LEU A 68 10.64 11.73 1.00
C LEU A 68 9.20 11.74 0.46
N ALA A 69 8.41 10.70 0.74
CA ALA A 69 7.01 10.63 0.34
C ALA A 69 6.17 11.77 0.92
N LEU A 70 6.43 12.14 2.18
CA LEU A 70 5.81 13.30 2.81
C LEU A 70 6.16 14.59 2.05
N GLY A 71 7.44 14.76 1.67
CA GLY A 71 7.89 15.91 0.86
C GLY A 71 7.20 15.97 -0.49
N GLY A 72 7.19 14.88 -1.26
CA GLY A 72 6.56 14.82 -2.58
C GLY A 72 5.03 14.99 -2.54
N MET A 73 4.39 14.49 -1.48
CA MET A 73 2.96 14.66 -1.26
C MET A 73 2.62 16.12 -0.93
N LEU A 74 3.30 16.74 0.03
CA LEU A 74 3.10 18.14 0.38
C LEU A 74 3.56 19.10 -0.72
N GLY A 75 4.58 18.69 -1.50
CA GLY A 75 5.06 19.46 -2.64
C GLY A 75 4.07 19.58 -3.80
N SER A 76 3.08 18.70 -3.89
CA SER A 76 2.01 18.81 -4.89
C SER A 76 0.93 19.82 -4.56
N LEU A 77 0.90 20.36 -3.33
CA LEU A 77 -0.13 21.31 -2.89
C LEU A 77 0.15 22.70 -3.45
N ASP A 78 -0.88 23.38 -3.92
CA ASP A 78 -0.78 24.74 -4.44
C ASP A 78 -1.42 25.77 -3.47
N PRO A 79 -0.61 26.49 -2.68
CA PRO A 79 -1.14 27.53 -1.79
C PRO A 79 -1.90 28.64 -2.52
N ALA A 80 -1.58 28.91 -3.80
CA ALA A 80 -2.23 29.97 -4.59
C ALA A 80 -3.68 29.63 -4.91
N ILE A 81 -4.02 28.35 -4.91
CA ILE A 81 -5.38 27.86 -5.14
C ILE A 81 -5.92 27.08 -3.93
N ASP A 82 -5.77 27.64 -2.75
CA ASP A 82 -6.34 27.14 -1.51
C ASP A 82 -5.82 25.74 -1.09
N TYR A 83 -4.54 25.46 -1.37
CA TYR A 83 -3.89 24.19 -1.07
C TYR A 83 -4.52 22.99 -1.76
N GLU A 84 -5.21 23.19 -2.89
CA GLU A 84 -5.60 22.09 -3.75
C GLU A 84 -4.37 21.37 -4.28
N ALA A 85 -4.38 20.03 -4.23
CA ALA A 85 -3.27 19.24 -4.75
C ALA A 85 -3.30 19.20 -6.28
N ALA A 86 -2.15 19.31 -6.92
CA ALA A 86 -2.03 18.92 -8.33
C ALA A 86 -2.22 17.40 -8.46
N PHE A 87 -2.83 16.96 -9.56
CA PHE A 87 -2.99 15.53 -9.83
C PHE A 87 -1.76 14.94 -10.50
N LEU A 88 -1.16 15.70 -11.41
CA LEU A 88 -0.02 15.27 -12.20
C LEU A 88 1.20 16.17 -11.95
N SER A 89 2.38 15.55 -11.93
CA SER A 89 3.65 16.25 -12.14
C SER A 89 4.34 15.63 -13.35
N LEU A 90 4.64 16.45 -14.34
CA LEU A 90 5.31 16.02 -15.57
C LEU A 90 6.71 16.66 -15.63
N PHE A 91 7.74 15.83 -15.73
CA PHE A 91 9.12 16.30 -15.73
C PHE A 91 9.95 15.86 -16.96
N ASP A 92 9.33 15.24 -17.96
CA ASP A 92 9.97 14.94 -19.27
C ASP A 92 9.73 16.02 -20.32
N VAL A 93 9.14 17.10 -19.92
CA VAL A 93 8.92 18.32 -20.70
C VAL A 93 9.71 19.46 -20.08
N HIS A 94 9.96 20.50 -20.86
CA HIS A 94 10.69 21.67 -20.35
C HIS A 94 9.94 22.98 -20.69
N PRO A 95 9.60 23.81 -19.68
CA PRO A 95 9.75 23.55 -18.24
C PRO A 95 8.84 22.40 -17.78
N ALA A 96 9.27 21.70 -16.73
CA ALA A 96 8.41 20.75 -16.02
C ALA A 96 7.21 21.47 -15.44
N TYR A 97 6.06 20.81 -15.39
CA TYR A 97 4.82 21.42 -14.85
C TYR A 97 4.01 20.45 -13.99
N MET A 98 3.18 20.99 -13.12
CA MET A 98 2.10 20.27 -12.43
C MET A 98 0.76 20.70 -13.00
N LEU A 99 -0.23 19.83 -12.93
CA LEU A 99 -1.56 20.06 -13.47
C LEU A 99 -2.63 19.68 -12.46
N HIS A 100 -3.53 20.62 -12.19
CA HIS A 100 -4.75 20.35 -11.45
C HIS A 100 -5.76 19.60 -12.31
N TRP A 101 -6.64 18.83 -11.68
CA TRP A 101 -7.54 17.93 -12.38
C TRP A 101 -8.89 17.82 -11.66
N SER A 102 -9.93 17.40 -12.36
CA SER A 102 -11.23 17.18 -11.73
C SER A 102 -11.21 16.09 -10.66
N SER A 103 -12.12 16.18 -9.71
CA SER A 103 -12.23 15.22 -8.59
C SER A 103 -10.99 15.12 -7.68
N MET A 104 -10.19 16.19 -7.61
CA MET A 104 -9.06 16.19 -6.70
C MET A 104 -9.51 16.29 -5.25
N VAL A 105 -10.39 17.23 -4.94
CA VAL A 105 -10.76 17.57 -3.55
C VAL A 105 -11.59 16.46 -2.91
N SER A 106 -12.62 15.96 -3.58
CA SER A 106 -13.47 14.91 -3.02
C SER A 106 -13.00 13.49 -3.33
N GLY A 107 -12.19 13.29 -4.36
CA GLY A 107 -11.76 11.96 -4.81
C GLY A 107 -10.34 11.58 -4.38
N VAL A 108 -9.34 12.45 -4.59
CA VAL A 108 -7.92 12.11 -4.39
C VAL A 108 -7.35 12.66 -3.11
N MET A 109 -7.62 13.91 -2.72
CA MET A 109 -7.12 14.49 -1.47
C MET A 109 -7.52 13.70 -0.21
N PRO A 110 -8.64 12.96 -0.15
CA PRO A 110 -8.90 12.00 0.92
C PRO A 110 -7.82 10.95 1.12
N LYS A 111 -7.10 10.55 0.06
CA LYS A 111 -5.96 9.63 0.16
C LYS A 111 -4.79 10.27 0.93
N TYR A 112 -4.63 11.61 0.82
CA TYR A 112 -3.66 12.40 1.59
C TYR A 112 -4.04 12.44 3.07
N VAL A 113 -5.34 12.63 3.35
CA VAL A 113 -5.85 12.60 4.73
C VAL A 113 -5.57 11.25 5.39
N GLU A 114 -5.68 10.12 4.67
CA GLU A 114 -5.27 8.80 5.17
C GLU A 114 -3.75 8.70 5.39
N ALA A 115 -2.93 9.20 4.46
CA ALA A 115 -1.49 9.00 4.46
C ALA A 115 -0.74 9.85 5.50
N LEU A 116 -1.17 11.08 5.75
CA LEU A 116 -0.47 12.05 6.59
C LEU A 116 -0.16 11.53 8.01
N PRO A 117 -1.14 11.05 8.82
CA PRO A 117 -0.86 10.56 10.16
C PRO A 117 0.07 9.34 10.15
N LEU A 118 -0.01 8.50 9.12
CA LEU A 118 0.84 7.32 8.96
C LEU A 118 2.30 7.73 8.71
N LEU A 119 2.53 8.66 7.79
CA LEU A 119 3.88 9.16 7.49
C LEU A 119 4.49 9.90 8.67
N ARG A 120 3.72 10.74 9.37
CA ARG A 120 4.19 11.46 10.57
C ARG A 120 4.66 10.49 11.67
N LEU A 121 3.91 9.42 11.90
CA LEU A 121 4.30 8.38 12.84
C LEU A 121 5.52 7.59 12.37
N MET A 122 5.65 7.36 11.07
CA MET A 122 6.73 6.57 10.50
C MET A 122 8.08 7.28 10.56
N CYS A 123 8.13 8.56 10.18
CA CYS A 123 9.39 9.30 10.04
C CYS A 123 9.64 10.36 11.13
N GLY A 124 8.64 10.68 11.96
CA GLY A 124 8.77 11.69 13.02
C GLY A 124 9.00 13.13 12.53
N SER A 125 8.95 13.37 11.21
CA SER A 125 9.21 14.68 10.63
C SER A 125 8.11 15.68 10.96
N ARG A 126 8.49 16.92 11.25
CA ARG A 126 7.59 18.07 11.39
C ARG A 126 7.68 19.04 10.19
N GLU A 127 8.45 18.72 9.18
CA GLU A 127 8.59 19.51 7.98
C GLU A 127 7.24 19.65 7.26
N GLY A 128 6.96 20.84 6.70
CA GLY A 128 5.75 21.08 5.93
C GLY A 128 4.44 21.04 6.72
N MET A 129 4.46 21.29 8.03
CA MET A 129 3.23 21.34 8.85
C MET A 129 2.26 22.42 8.37
N GLU A 130 2.77 23.53 7.84
CA GLU A 130 1.94 24.59 7.26
C GLU A 130 1.15 24.07 6.04
N LEU A 131 1.83 23.39 5.13
CA LEU A 131 1.19 22.76 3.96
C LEU A 131 0.17 21.71 4.36
N GLN A 132 0.51 20.87 5.36
CA GLN A 132 -0.45 19.91 5.91
C GLN A 132 -1.69 20.58 6.48
N ASN A 133 -1.52 21.66 7.25
CA ASN A 133 -2.64 22.41 7.82
C ASN A 133 -3.46 23.09 6.72
N GLY A 134 -2.79 23.59 5.67
CA GLY A 134 -3.43 24.13 4.48
C GLY A 134 -4.33 23.10 3.78
N LEU A 135 -3.81 21.91 3.53
CA LEU A 135 -4.57 20.78 2.95
C LEU A 135 -5.77 20.40 3.83
N MET A 136 -5.57 20.24 5.13
CA MET A 136 -6.69 19.93 6.03
C MET A 136 -7.72 21.05 6.07
N GLY A 137 -7.27 22.31 6.03
CA GLY A 137 -8.14 23.47 5.88
C GLY A 137 -8.94 23.44 4.57
N ALA A 138 -8.31 23.09 3.45
CA ALA A 138 -8.99 22.93 2.15
C ALA A 138 -10.07 21.83 2.21
N ILE A 139 -9.77 20.69 2.79
CA ILE A 139 -10.77 19.61 3.00
C ILE A 139 -11.95 20.14 3.82
N LEU A 140 -11.69 20.82 4.95
CA LEU A 140 -12.75 21.32 5.82
C LEU A 140 -13.60 22.43 5.17
N ARG A 141 -13.00 23.32 4.36
CA ARG A 141 -13.74 24.36 3.63
C ARG A 141 -14.62 23.79 2.51
N ASN A 142 -14.21 22.69 1.92
CA ASN A 142 -15.00 21.98 0.90
C ASN A 142 -15.95 20.95 1.49
N MET A 143 -15.89 20.69 2.80
CA MET A 143 -16.90 19.90 3.49
C MET A 143 -18.17 20.75 3.66
N ALA A 144 -19.28 20.22 3.22
CA ALA A 144 -20.57 20.87 3.39
C ALA A 144 -21.17 20.57 4.78
N GLU A 145 -22.30 21.22 5.07
CA GLU A 145 -23.04 21.04 6.33
C GLU A 145 -23.50 19.60 6.55
N ASP A 146 -23.72 18.88 5.44
CA ASP A 146 -24.09 17.46 5.46
C ASP A 146 -22.92 16.51 5.77
N GLY A 147 -21.68 17.02 5.84
CA GLY A 147 -20.49 16.25 6.22
C GLY A 147 -19.76 15.59 5.06
N LEU A 148 -20.18 15.76 3.82
CA LEU A 148 -19.43 15.33 2.64
C LEU A 148 -18.49 16.42 2.14
N VAL A 149 -17.35 16.01 1.61
CA VAL A 149 -16.44 16.87 0.86
C VAL A 149 -16.86 16.86 -0.61
N TYR A 150 -16.96 18.06 -1.17
CA TYR A 150 -17.40 18.30 -2.54
C TYR A 150 -16.29 18.93 -3.38
N ASP A 151 -16.22 18.55 -4.65
CA ASP A 151 -15.60 19.36 -5.68
C ASP A 151 -16.59 20.45 -6.07
N ARG A 152 -16.19 21.71 -5.81
CA ARG A 152 -17.07 22.87 -5.95
C ARG A 152 -17.10 23.35 -7.39
N ALA A 153 -18.29 23.61 -7.92
CA ALA A 153 -18.49 24.32 -9.17
C ALA A 153 -18.17 25.82 -8.96
N ARG A 154 -16.96 26.23 -9.30
CA ARG A 154 -16.44 27.60 -9.10
C ARG A 154 -15.81 28.13 -10.38
N PRO A 155 -15.99 29.41 -10.74
CA PRO A 155 -15.35 29.99 -11.92
C PRO A 155 -13.83 29.99 -11.89
N ASP A 156 -13.22 30.08 -10.70
CA ASP A 156 -11.77 30.02 -10.48
C ASP A 156 -11.21 28.59 -10.38
N ARG A 157 -12.06 27.58 -10.52
CA ARG A 157 -11.73 26.14 -10.54
C ARG A 157 -12.45 25.45 -11.70
N PRO A 158 -12.28 25.91 -12.95
CA PRO A 158 -13.04 25.37 -14.08
C PRO A 158 -12.76 23.90 -14.34
N TRP A 159 -11.62 23.36 -13.92
CA TRP A 159 -11.30 21.92 -14.00
C TRP A 159 -12.09 21.06 -13.00
N ASN A 160 -12.66 21.62 -11.92
CA ASN A 160 -13.45 20.85 -10.96
C ASN A 160 -14.77 20.33 -11.55
N THR A 161 -15.27 20.95 -12.59
CA THR A 161 -16.57 20.65 -13.18
C THR A 161 -16.51 19.76 -14.41
N GLY A 162 -15.45 18.96 -14.53
CA GLY A 162 -15.47 17.88 -15.49
C GLY A 162 -14.58 18.03 -16.70
N VAL A 163 -13.62 18.94 -16.68
CA VAL A 163 -12.57 18.99 -17.70
C VAL A 163 -11.42 18.08 -17.28
N GLY A 164 -11.23 17.05 -18.01
CA GLY A 164 -10.27 15.99 -17.75
C GLY A 164 -10.94 14.63 -17.70
N TYR A 165 -10.25 13.59 -18.07
CA TYR A 165 -10.74 12.22 -18.09
C TYR A 165 -12.06 12.00 -18.88
N GLY A 166 -12.36 12.83 -19.91
CA GLY A 166 -13.60 12.71 -20.67
C GLY A 166 -14.88 12.97 -19.86
N ALA A 167 -14.75 13.56 -18.68
CA ALA A 167 -15.88 13.93 -17.85
C ALA A 167 -16.76 14.98 -18.54
N LYS A 168 -18.07 14.82 -18.46
CA LYS A 168 -19.01 15.85 -18.92
C LYS A 168 -18.96 17.03 -17.95
N HIS A 169 -19.20 18.21 -18.49
CA HIS A 169 -19.24 19.44 -17.68
C HIS A 169 -20.40 19.38 -16.67
N TRP A 170 -20.07 19.69 -15.41
CA TRP A 170 -21.04 19.84 -14.33
C TRP A 170 -21.18 21.33 -13.99
N ASP A 171 -22.38 21.77 -13.74
CA ASP A 171 -22.71 23.14 -13.33
C ASP A 171 -23.07 23.22 -11.84
N GLU A 172 -22.82 22.18 -11.08
CA GLU A 172 -23.09 22.07 -9.66
C GLU A 172 -21.97 21.33 -8.89
N ASP A 173 -21.96 21.49 -7.56
CA ASP A 173 -21.06 20.75 -6.66
C ASP A 173 -21.36 19.25 -6.73
N TYR A 174 -20.31 18.42 -6.71
CA TYR A 174 -20.46 16.95 -6.62
C TYR A 174 -19.50 16.33 -5.61
N ALA A 175 -19.92 15.25 -4.96
CA ALA A 175 -19.10 14.50 -4.01
C ALA A 175 -18.77 13.12 -4.57
N ASN A 176 -17.47 12.81 -4.71
CA ASN A 176 -17.03 11.46 -5.01
C ASN A 176 -17.22 10.57 -3.76
N LEU A 177 -18.13 9.59 -3.81
CA LEU A 177 -18.46 8.78 -2.63
C LEU A 177 -17.40 7.73 -2.30
N ALA A 178 -16.66 7.24 -3.29
CA ALA A 178 -15.50 6.39 -3.03
C ALA A 178 -14.40 7.17 -2.29
N GLY A 179 -14.16 8.42 -2.68
CA GLY A 179 -13.24 9.33 -2.00
C GLY A 179 -13.72 9.70 -0.59
N ASN A 180 -15.01 10.03 -0.42
CA ASN A 180 -15.58 10.29 0.93
C ASN A 180 -15.54 9.06 1.83
N GLY A 181 -15.64 7.84 1.29
CA GLY A 181 -15.39 6.61 2.04
C GLY A 181 -13.94 6.51 2.55
N ARG A 182 -12.97 6.95 1.75
CA ARG A 182 -11.57 7.07 2.17
C ARG A 182 -11.37 8.18 3.19
N LEU A 183 -12.04 9.33 3.02
CA LEU A 183 -12.02 10.42 4.00
C LEU A 183 -12.49 9.91 5.37
N LEU A 184 -13.57 9.13 5.39
CA LEU A 184 -14.08 8.52 6.63
C LEU A 184 -13.03 7.67 7.32
N ALA A 185 -12.30 6.82 6.57
CA ALA A 185 -11.17 6.05 7.11
C ALA A 185 -10.05 6.98 7.63
N GLY A 186 -9.68 7.98 6.84
CA GLY A 186 -8.66 8.97 7.21
C GLY A 186 -8.99 9.73 8.49
N LEU A 187 -10.23 10.18 8.67
CA LEU A 187 -10.69 10.85 9.89
C LEU A 187 -10.56 9.94 11.13
N THR A 188 -10.77 8.62 10.98
CA THR A 188 -10.51 7.68 12.08
C THR A 188 -9.02 7.59 12.42
N TYR A 189 -8.12 7.69 11.42
CA TYR A 189 -6.67 7.70 11.65
C TYR A 189 -6.22 8.98 12.36
N TRP A 190 -6.76 10.14 11.95
CA TRP A 190 -6.50 11.41 12.64
C TRP A 190 -6.94 11.37 14.09
N HIS A 191 -8.12 10.81 14.37
CA HIS A 191 -8.58 10.63 15.76
C HIS A 191 -7.66 9.71 16.56
N GLN A 192 -7.19 8.60 15.97
CA GLN A 192 -6.26 7.70 16.65
C GLN A 192 -4.89 8.35 16.92
N TRP A 193 -4.42 9.18 15.98
CA TRP A 193 -3.12 9.84 16.07
C TRP A 193 -3.11 11.00 17.05
N THR A 194 -4.10 11.91 16.96
CA THR A 194 -4.12 13.14 17.75
C THR A 194 -4.90 13.04 19.05
N GLY A 195 -5.86 12.11 19.15
CA GLY A 195 -6.81 12.02 20.24
C GLY A 195 -7.92 13.09 20.21
N GLU A 196 -7.89 14.00 19.25
CA GLU A 196 -8.84 15.12 19.17
C GLU A 196 -10.27 14.64 18.82
N PRO A 197 -11.30 15.04 19.59
CA PRO A 197 -12.66 14.58 19.40
C PRO A 197 -13.32 15.12 18.11
N GLN A 198 -12.84 16.24 17.59
CA GLN A 198 -13.35 16.82 16.34
C GLN A 198 -13.32 15.85 15.16
N TRP A 199 -12.25 15.03 15.05
CA TRP A 199 -12.11 14.06 13.95
C TRP A 199 -13.18 12.96 14.02
N LYS A 200 -13.50 12.51 15.23
CA LYS A 200 -14.60 11.56 15.43
C LYS A 200 -15.96 12.18 15.12
N ALA A 201 -16.16 13.45 15.47
CA ALA A 201 -17.41 14.17 15.16
C ALA A 201 -17.59 14.38 13.65
N LEU A 202 -16.53 14.72 12.91
CA LEU A 202 -16.54 14.84 11.45
C LEU A 202 -16.78 13.47 10.79
N ALA A 203 -16.10 12.43 11.27
CA ALA A 203 -16.31 11.06 10.81
C ALA A 203 -17.77 10.63 10.96
N LYS A 204 -18.42 10.99 12.08
CA LYS A 204 -19.84 10.73 12.28
C LYS A 204 -20.71 11.40 11.21
N LYS A 205 -20.50 12.70 10.96
CA LYS A 205 -21.28 13.43 9.94
C LYS A 205 -21.12 12.81 8.55
N THR A 206 -19.88 12.55 8.13
CA THR A 206 -19.61 11.90 6.84
C THR A 206 -20.28 10.54 6.75
N ALA A 207 -20.16 9.71 7.80
CA ALA A 207 -20.74 8.36 7.84
C ALA A 207 -22.27 8.40 7.74
N GLU A 208 -22.94 9.23 8.54
CA GLU A 208 -24.41 9.37 8.54
C GLU A 208 -24.92 9.82 7.17
N ARG A 209 -24.25 10.81 6.56
CA ARG A 209 -24.66 11.25 5.23
C ARG A 209 -24.47 10.19 4.15
N MET A 210 -23.36 9.45 4.20
CA MET A 210 -23.15 8.32 3.29
C MET A 210 -24.18 7.22 3.47
N LEU A 211 -24.63 6.98 4.72
CA LEU A 211 -25.72 6.04 5.02
C LEU A 211 -27.04 6.50 4.39
N GLU A 212 -27.39 7.79 4.53
CA GLU A 212 -28.62 8.38 3.98
C GLU A 212 -28.65 8.34 2.44
N LEU A 213 -27.52 8.54 1.78
CA LEU A 213 -27.42 8.59 0.32
C LEU A 213 -27.44 7.22 -0.34
N ALA A 214 -27.22 6.16 0.39
CA ALA A 214 -27.24 4.81 -0.16
C ALA A 214 -28.66 4.43 -0.61
N VAL A 215 -28.78 4.03 -1.85
CA VAL A 215 -30.03 3.46 -2.37
C VAL A 215 -30.13 2.02 -1.93
N VAL A 216 -31.11 1.73 -1.11
CA VAL A 216 -31.39 0.38 -0.60
C VAL A 216 -32.59 -0.20 -1.32
N ARG A 217 -32.46 -1.43 -1.84
CA ARG A 217 -33.53 -2.21 -2.47
C ARG A 217 -33.45 -3.63 -1.96
N ASP A 218 -34.42 -4.03 -1.19
CA ASP A 218 -34.45 -5.34 -0.53
C ASP A 218 -33.12 -5.64 0.21
N ASP A 219 -32.34 -6.57 -0.27
CA ASP A 219 -31.10 -7.03 0.34
C ASP A 219 -29.84 -6.52 -0.36
N ILE A 220 -29.96 -5.49 -1.20
CA ILE A 220 -28.81 -4.82 -1.86
C ILE A 220 -28.79 -3.33 -1.56
N ALA A 221 -27.57 -2.74 -1.60
CA ALA A 221 -27.38 -1.31 -1.55
C ALA A 221 -26.28 -0.86 -2.54
N PHE A 222 -26.37 0.38 -2.97
CA PHE A 222 -25.40 0.97 -3.89
C PHE A 222 -25.50 2.50 -3.90
N TYR A 223 -24.49 3.15 -4.41
CA TYR A 223 -24.56 4.52 -4.86
C TYR A 223 -24.83 4.52 -6.36
N PRO A 224 -25.85 5.29 -6.83
CA PRO A 224 -26.17 5.36 -8.24
C PRO A 224 -25.06 5.96 -9.09
N ASN A 225 -24.98 5.54 -10.35
CA ASN A 225 -24.21 6.22 -11.37
C ASN A 225 -25.11 7.24 -12.08
N PRO A 226 -24.93 8.57 -11.86
CA PRO A 226 -25.79 9.57 -12.49
C PRO A 226 -25.55 9.69 -14.01
N GLY A 227 -24.51 9.05 -14.55
CA GLY A 227 -24.16 9.09 -15.97
C GLY A 227 -23.63 10.43 -16.44
N LEU A 228 -23.11 11.23 -15.54
CA LEU A 228 -22.51 12.54 -15.75
C LEU A 228 -21.02 12.45 -15.40
N GLY A 229 -20.17 12.26 -16.32
CA GLY A 229 -18.72 12.35 -16.27
C GLY A 229 -17.94 11.78 -15.08
N ASN A 230 -18.18 12.21 -13.86
CA ASN A 230 -17.64 11.62 -12.63
C ASN A 230 -18.63 10.62 -12.07
N ASP A 231 -18.59 9.43 -12.60
CA ASP A 231 -19.51 8.35 -12.29
C ASP A 231 -19.55 8.02 -10.80
N PHE A 232 -20.71 7.61 -10.30
CA PHE A 232 -20.97 7.31 -8.89
C PHE A 232 -20.71 8.49 -7.93
N SER A 233 -20.61 9.71 -8.44
CA SER A 233 -20.53 10.93 -7.65
C SER A 233 -21.93 11.49 -7.38
N TYR A 234 -22.13 12.02 -6.17
CA TYR A 234 -23.40 12.61 -5.76
C TYR A 234 -23.49 14.08 -6.17
N PRO A 235 -24.42 14.48 -7.05
CA PRO A 235 -24.65 15.88 -7.38
C PRO A 235 -25.46 16.55 -6.29
N ARG A 236 -24.90 17.64 -5.70
CA ARG A 236 -25.45 18.24 -4.48
C ARG A 236 -26.82 18.87 -4.64
N LYS A 237 -27.03 19.58 -5.75
CA LYS A 237 -28.26 20.33 -6.02
C LYS A 237 -29.36 19.44 -6.60
N SER A 238 -29.02 18.67 -7.62
CA SER A 238 -30.01 17.81 -8.33
C SER A 238 -30.30 16.49 -7.60
N GLY A 239 -29.39 16.04 -6.72
CA GLY A 239 -29.50 14.74 -6.07
C GLY A 239 -29.41 13.57 -7.04
N TRP A 240 -29.85 12.39 -6.62
CA TRP A 240 -29.88 11.22 -7.48
C TRP A 240 -30.98 11.32 -8.55
N THR A 241 -30.59 11.60 -9.78
CA THR A 241 -31.52 11.65 -10.93
C THR A 241 -31.81 10.26 -11.52
N ARG A 242 -30.96 9.27 -11.21
CA ARG A 242 -31.10 7.88 -11.61
C ARG A 242 -30.82 7.01 -10.40
N THR A 243 -31.59 5.96 -10.20
CA THR A 243 -31.47 5.06 -9.05
C THR A 243 -31.41 3.58 -9.49
N LYS A 244 -30.98 3.29 -10.72
CA LYS A 244 -30.72 1.92 -11.15
C LYS A 244 -29.42 1.39 -10.56
N PRO A 245 -29.36 0.13 -10.12
CA PRO A 245 -28.10 -0.48 -9.74
C PRO A 245 -27.18 -0.62 -10.97
N PRO A 246 -25.86 -0.67 -10.75
CA PRO A 246 -24.92 -0.95 -11.84
C PRO A 246 -25.14 -2.35 -12.41
N GLU A 247 -24.91 -2.50 -13.70
CA GLU A 247 -25.19 -3.73 -14.44
C GLU A 247 -23.92 -4.41 -14.97
N LYS A 248 -22.86 -3.63 -15.24
CA LYS A 248 -21.62 -4.10 -15.88
C LYS A 248 -20.42 -3.99 -14.94
N ALA A 249 -19.43 -4.84 -15.13
CA ALA A 249 -18.20 -4.82 -14.34
C ALA A 249 -17.30 -3.59 -14.61
N ASN A 250 -17.46 -2.94 -15.75
CA ASN A 250 -16.63 -1.82 -16.20
C ASN A 250 -17.38 -0.50 -16.28
N GLU A 251 -18.40 -0.31 -15.46
CA GLU A 251 -19.05 0.99 -15.34
C GLU A 251 -18.18 1.97 -14.56
N GLY A 252 -18.37 3.24 -14.88
CA GLY A 252 -17.66 4.33 -14.27
C GLY A 252 -16.30 4.59 -14.88
N PHE A 253 -15.80 5.77 -14.53
CA PHE A 253 -14.54 6.28 -15.05
C PHE A 253 -13.33 5.38 -14.71
N GLU A 254 -13.31 4.82 -13.50
CA GLU A 254 -12.26 3.88 -13.08
C GLU A 254 -12.29 2.55 -13.86
N GLY A 255 -13.32 2.31 -14.70
CA GLY A 255 -13.47 1.07 -15.44
C GLY A 255 -13.57 -0.16 -14.54
N ALA A 256 -13.98 0.03 -13.28
CA ALA A 256 -14.09 -0.99 -12.25
C ALA A 256 -15.29 -0.67 -11.34
N THR A 257 -16.45 -1.22 -11.64
CA THR A 257 -17.68 -1.01 -10.84
C THR A 257 -17.50 -1.41 -9.39
N LEU A 258 -16.73 -2.47 -9.13
CA LEU A 258 -16.41 -2.95 -7.79
C LEU A 258 -15.69 -1.89 -6.96
N PHE A 259 -14.89 -1.00 -7.57
CA PHE A 259 -14.26 0.11 -6.86
C PHE A 259 -15.30 1.00 -6.16
N TYR A 260 -16.34 1.39 -6.88
CA TYR A 260 -17.41 2.24 -6.33
C TYR A 260 -18.29 1.53 -5.31
N LEU A 261 -18.45 0.21 -5.45
CA LEU A 261 -19.23 -0.59 -4.49
C LEU A 261 -18.46 -0.86 -3.19
N PHE A 262 -17.17 -1.16 -3.26
CA PHE A 262 -16.43 -1.69 -2.10
C PHE A 262 -15.42 -0.71 -1.49
N GLN A 263 -15.01 0.34 -2.20
CA GLN A 263 -14.13 1.34 -1.60
C GLN A 263 -14.75 2.02 -0.37
N PRO A 264 -16.06 2.35 -0.32
CA PRO A 264 -16.71 2.88 0.88
C PRO A 264 -16.67 1.94 2.09
N LEU A 265 -16.61 0.62 1.86
CA LEU A 265 -16.61 -0.39 2.94
C LEU A 265 -15.42 -0.23 3.88
N ARG A 266 -14.26 0.26 3.38
CA ARG A 266 -13.11 0.57 4.23
C ARG A 266 -13.45 1.61 5.29
N GLY A 267 -14.12 2.69 4.89
CA GLY A 267 -14.58 3.72 5.79
C GLY A 267 -15.63 3.21 6.78
N PHE A 268 -16.62 2.48 6.30
CA PHE A 268 -17.70 1.92 7.13
C PHE A 268 -17.17 0.91 8.15
N SER A 269 -16.32 -0.01 7.73
CA SER A 269 -15.75 -1.03 8.64
C SER A 269 -14.90 -0.41 9.74
N ARG A 270 -14.13 0.65 9.41
CA ARG A 270 -13.31 1.38 10.40
C ARG A 270 -14.15 2.23 11.31
N TYR A 271 -15.19 2.87 10.79
CA TYR A 271 -16.13 3.62 11.60
C TYR A 271 -16.89 2.70 12.57
N TYR A 272 -17.30 1.54 12.08
CA TYR A 272 -17.84 0.48 12.95
C TYR A 272 -16.86 0.06 14.04
N ALA A 273 -15.60 -0.22 13.68
CA ALA A 273 -14.57 -0.61 14.65
C ALA A 273 -14.32 0.48 15.73
N LEU A 274 -14.50 1.77 15.38
CA LEU A 274 -14.37 2.90 16.29
C LEU A 274 -15.60 3.11 17.20
N THR A 275 -16.80 2.79 16.71
CA THR A 275 -18.07 3.20 17.35
C THR A 275 -18.95 2.05 17.81
N GLY A 276 -18.82 0.87 17.22
CA GLY A 276 -19.73 -0.27 17.42
C GLY A 276 -21.07 -0.14 16.69
N ASP A 277 -21.25 0.86 15.80
CA ASP A 277 -22.52 1.13 15.11
C ASP A 277 -22.82 0.08 14.03
N GLN A 278 -23.73 -0.84 14.35
CA GLN A 278 -24.12 -1.97 13.52
C GLN A 278 -24.75 -1.57 12.17
N ARG A 279 -25.31 -0.37 12.06
CA ARG A 279 -25.94 0.11 10.81
C ARG A 279 -24.94 0.08 9.64
N PHE A 280 -23.66 0.33 9.93
CA PHE A 280 -22.61 0.34 8.91
C PHE A 280 -22.18 -1.07 8.46
N LEU A 281 -22.21 -2.06 9.33
CA LEU A 281 -22.03 -3.45 8.91
C LEU A 281 -23.21 -3.93 8.07
N GLU A 282 -24.43 -3.59 8.46
CA GLU A 282 -25.63 -3.98 7.72
C GLU A 282 -25.69 -3.31 6.35
N LEU A 283 -25.36 -2.02 6.26
CA LEU A 283 -25.22 -1.35 4.97
C LEU A 283 -24.14 -2.01 4.10
N SER A 284 -22.96 -2.28 4.68
CA SER A 284 -21.86 -2.94 3.98
C SER A 284 -22.25 -4.31 3.46
N ARG A 285 -23.01 -5.10 4.24
CA ARG A 285 -23.54 -6.39 3.82
C ARG A 285 -24.38 -6.27 2.55
N LYS A 286 -25.23 -5.25 2.47
CA LYS A 286 -26.06 -5.01 1.29
C LYS A 286 -25.26 -4.59 0.06
N PHE A 287 -24.19 -3.79 0.23
CA PHE A 287 -23.24 -3.48 -0.85
C PHE A 287 -22.54 -4.75 -1.33
N VAL A 288 -22.11 -5.60 -0.39
CA VAL A 288 -21.48 -6.89 -0.70
C VAL A 288 -22.41 -7.81 -1.46
N ASN A 289 -23.68 -7.91 -1.07
CA ASN A 289 -24.67 -8.73 -1.77
C ASN A 289 -24.83 -8.33 -3.25
N LEU A 290 -24.77 -7.03 -3.54
CA LEU A 290 -24.79 -6.58 -4.94
C LEU A 290 -23.45 -6.90 -5.63
N GLY A 291 -22.33 -6.48 -5.03
CA GLY A 291 -21.02 -6.57 -5.67
C GLY A 291 -20.51 -8.00 -5.85
N MET A 292 -20.98 -8.95 -5.06
CA MET A 292 -20.62 -10.37 -5.20
C MET A 292 -21.42 -11.09 -6.30
N GLN A 293 -22.31 -10.40 -7.02
CA GLN A 293 -22.97 -11.00 -8.18
C GLN A 293 -21.93 -11.30 -9.28
N ALA A 294 -22.03 -12.48 -9.88
CA ALA A 294 -21.05 -13.00 -10.85
C ALA A 294 -20.77 -12.04 -12.03
N LYS A 295 -21.75 -11.22 -12.42
CA LYS A 295 -21.61 -10.24 -13.52
C LYS A 295 -20.51 -9.19 -13.30
N PHE A 296 -20.09 -8.95 -12.05
CA PHE A 296 -19.05 -7.96 -11.72
C PHE A 296 -17.66 -8.56 -11.63
N TRP A 297 -17.56 -9.88 -11.49
CA TRP A 297 -16.30 -10.59 -11.44
C TRP A 297 -16.05 -11.17 -12.83
N GLY A 298 -15.32 -10.40 -13.60
CA GLY A 298 -15.04 -10.76 -14.98
C GLY A 298 -14.08 -11.92 -15.02
N ALA A 299 -14.65 -13.12 -15.12
CA ALA A 299 -13.97 -14.05 -15.96
C ALA A 299 -13.67 -13.37 -17.28
N ASP A 300 -12.51 -13.63 -17.81
CA ASP A 300 -12.32 -13.48 -19.24
C ASP A 300 -13.29 -14.46 -19.89
N HIS A 301 -14.46 -14.00 -20.28
CA HIS A 301 -15.48 -14.85 -20.91
C HIS A 301 -14.92 -15.58 -22.12
N ASP A 302 -13.86 -15.04 -22.72
CA ASP A 302 -13.21 -15.61 -23.89
C ASP A 302 -12.25 -16.75 -23.56
N VAL A 303 -11.79 -16.85 -22.29
CA VAL A 303 -10.76 -17.84 -21.91
C VAL A 303 -11.26 -18.85 -20.86
N HIS A 304 -11.95 -18.40 -19.78
CA HIS A 304 -12.39 -19.28 -18.70
C HIS A 304 -13.70 -18.82 -18.05
N PRO A 305 -14.85 -19.00 -18.69
CA PRO A 305 -16.15 -18.51 -18.19
C PRO A 305 -16.56 -19.10 -16.83
N ALA A 306 -16.02 -20.28 -16.45
CA ALA A 306 -16.39 -20.99 -15.24
C ALA A 306 -15.62 -20.54 -13.97
N LEU A 307 -14.56 -19.74 -14.10
CA LEU A 307 -13.66 -19.43 -12.98
C LEU A 307 -13.95 -18.07 -12.32
N GLY A 308 -14.72 -17.18 -12.95
CA GLY A 308 -14.89 -15.81 -12.53
C GLY A 308 -15.47 -15.61 -11.12
N ALA A 309 -16.48 -16.39 -10.77
CA ALA A 309 -17.16 -16.24 -9.49
C ALA A 309 -16.42 -16.88 -8.29
N GLN A 310 -15.42 -17.72 -8.54
CA GLN A 310 -14.75 -18.48 -7.49
C GLN A 310 -13.48 -17.81 -6.94
N ARG A 311 -12.87 -16.89 -7.67
CA ARG A 311 -11.53 -16.36 -7.36
C ARG A 311 -11.40 -14.84 -7.56
N GLY A 312 -12.45 -14.08 -7.69
CA GLY A 312 -12.32 -12.64 -7.86
C GLY A 312 -11.41 -12.23 -9.02
N HIS A 313 -11.59 -12.88 -10.17
CA HIS A 313 -10.92 -12.47 -11.40
C HIS A 313 -11.48 -11.14 -11.87
N PHE A 314 -10.63 -10.22 -12.28
CA PHE A 314 -11.07 -8.90 -12.72
C PHE A 314 -10.25 -8.38 -13.90
N LYS A 315 -10.88 -7.50 -14.66
CA LYS A 315 -10.30 -6.76 -15.79
C LYS A 315 -10.39 -5.25 -15.54
N GLY A 316 -9.82 -4.50 -16.43
CA GLY A 316 -9.86 -3.04 -16.40
C GLY A 316 -8.82 -2.47 -15.44
N HIS A 317 -9.18 -1.45 -14.71
CA HIS A 317 -8.28 -0.78 -13.79
C HIS A 317 -7.89 -1.69 -12.62
N PHE A 318 -6.72 -2.25 -12.68
CA PHE A 318 -6.28 -3.27 -11.74
C PHE A 318 -6.22 -2.74 -10.29
N HIS A 319 -5.71 -1.50 -10.10
CA HIS A 319 -5.78 -0.81 -8.83
C HIS A 319 -7.23 -0.66 -8.32
N GLY A 320 -8.16 -0.21 -9.18
CA GLY A 320 -9.55 -0.03 -8.77
C GLY A 320 -10.17 -1.31 -8.22
N ASN A 321 -9.92 -2.44 -8.88
CA ASN A 321 -10.38 -3.75 -8.42
C ASN A 321 -9.67 -4.21 -7.13
N LEU A 322 -8.35 -4.01 -7.00
CA LEU A 322 -7.62 -4.36 -5.77
C LEU A 322 -8.04 -3.50 -4.58
N ALA A 323 -8.30 -2.21 -4.79
CA ALA A 323 -8.83 -1.33 -3.77
C ALA A 323 -10.22 -1.81 -3.29
N ALA A 324 -11.05 -2.32 -4.23
CA ALA A 324 -12.31 -2.97 -3.90
C ALA A 324 -12.11 -4.23 -3.06
N VAL A 325 -11.20 -5.10 -3.45
CA VAL A 325 -10.86 -6.32 -2.70
C VAL A 325 -10.35 -6.01 -1.29
N ARG A 326 -9.60 -4.91 -1.11
CA ARG A 326 -9.22 -4.42 0.24
C ARG A 326 -10.43 -4.01 1.06
N GLY A 327 -11.37 -3.27 0.48
CA GLY A 327 -12.62 -2.89 1.16
C GLY A 327 -13.45 -4.11 1.57
N LEU A 328 -13.47 -5.11 0.70
CA LEU A 328 -14.14 -6.38 0.97
C LEU A 328 -13.49 -7.15 2.13
N LEU A 329 -12.15 -7.14 2.22
CA LEU A 329 -11.42 -7.74 3.35
C LEU A 329 -11.72 -7.02 4.66
N ASP A 330 -11.68 -5.68 4.67
CA ASP A 330 -11.99 -4.89 5.87
C ASP A 330 -13.41 -5.21 6.39
N TYR A 331 -14.39 -5.34 5.49
CA TYR A 331 -15.74 -5.78 5.86
C TYR A 331 -15.78 -7.24 6.36
N ALA A 332 -15.15 -8.16 5.63
CA ALA A 332 -15.15 -9.58 5.99
C ALA A 332 -14.56 -9.81 7.40
N LEU A 333 -13.49 -9.09 7.74
CA LEU A 333 -12.88 -9.15 9.08
C LEU A 333 -13.80 -8.52 10.15
N ALA A 334 -14.38 -7.36 9.85
CA ALA A 334 -15.33 -6.69 10.77
C ALA A 334 -16.59 -7.52 11.06
N ALA A 335 -17.10 -8.21 10.03
CA ALA A 335 -18.28 -9.05 10.10
C ALA A 335 -17.99 -10.50 10.56
N ASN A 336 -16.73 -10.87 10.74
CA ASN A 336 -16.29 -12.26 10.95
C ASN A 336 -16.75 -13.24 9.85
N ASP A 337 -16.82 -12.78 8.61
CA ASP A 337 -17.18 -13.60 7.44
C ASP A 337 -15.94 -14.30 6.89
N SER A 338 -15.69 -15.52 7.39
CA SER A 338 -14.53 -16.31 6.98
C SER A 338 -14.60 -16.75 5.50
N ARG A 339 -15.79 -16.98 4.95
CA ARG A 339 -15.98 -17.39 3.56
C ARG A 339 -15.57 -16.25 2.62
N LEU A 340 -15.99 -15.04 2.94
CA LEU A 340 -15.64 -13.86 2.17
C LEU A 340 -14.14 -13.54 2.30
N ALA A 341 -13.56 -13.70 3.50
CA ALA A 341 -12.13 -13.53 3.73
C ALA A 341 -11.28 -14.53 2.91
N LEU A 342 -11.72 -15.77 2.79
CA LEU A 342 -11.09 -16.78 1.91
C LEU A 342 -11.22 -16.39 0.42
N PHE A 343 -12.37 -15.87 0.00
CA PHE A 343 -12.53 -15.35 -1.37
C PHE A 343 -11.54 -14.22 -1.66
N VAL A 344 -11.32 -13.32 -0.71
CA VAL A 344 -10.32 -12.23 -0.83
C VAL A 344 -8.91 -12.80 -0.94
N ARG A 345 -8.56 -13.79 -0.14
CA ARG A 345 -7.26 -14.48 -0.25
C ARG A 345 -7.06 -15.07 -1.64
N ASP A 346 -8.04 -15.80 -2.14
CA ASP A 346 -7.96 -16.42 -3.46
C ASP A 346 -7.88 -15.37 -4.59
N SER A 347 -8.54 -14.22 -4.40
CA SER A 347 -8.43 -13.06 -5.30
C SER A 347 -7.04 -12.44 -5.28
N TYR A 348 -6.42 -12.33 -4.09
CA TYR A 348 -5.04 -11.88 -3.94
C TYR A 348 -4.06 -12.84 -4.63
N ASP A 349 -4.20 -14.15 -4.39
CA ASP A 349 -3.33 -15.17 -5.00
C ASP A 349 -3.45 -15.18 -6.53
N TRP A 350 -4.66 -14.96 -7.07
CA TRP A 350 -4.84 -14.80 -8.50
C TRP A 350 -4.15 -13.51 -9.00
N ALA A 351 -4.35 -12.38 -8.34
CA ALA A 351 -3.72 -11.10 -8.72
C ALA A 351 -2.19 -11.19 -8.67
N ARG A 352 -1.65 -11.87 -7.67
CA ARG A 352 -0.22 -12.15 -7.51
C ARG A 352 0.36 -12.90 -8.72
N GLN A 353 -0.39 -13.82 -9.28
CA GLN A 353 0.02 -14.61 -10.45
C GLN A 353 -0.06 -13.83 -11.77
N GLN A 354 -0.79 -12.71 -11.83
CA GLN A 354 -0.85 -11.87 -13.03
C GLN A 354 0.39 -10.98 -13.22
N GLY A 355 1.22 -10.87 -12.20
CA GLY A 355 2.42 -10.01 -12.19
C GLY A 355 3.72 -10.75 -11.96
N ILE A 356 4.81 -9.99 -11.90
CA ILE A 356 6.11 -10.46 -11.42
C ILE A 356 6.20 -10.08 -9.94
N HIS A 357 5.61 -10.92 -9.09
CA HIS A 357 5.43 -10.62 -7.66
C HIS A 357 6.76 -10.34 -6.95
N CYS A 358 7.83 -11.08 -7.23
CA CYS A 358 9.14 -10.84 -6.62
C CYS A 358 9.75 -9.46 -6.97
N LEU A 359 9.26 -8.80 -8.02
CA LEU A 359 9.59 -7.42 -8.37
C LEU A 359 8.53 -6.41 -7.90
N GLY A 360 7.36 -6.87 -7.45
CA GLY A 360 6.21 -5.99 -7.18
C GLY A 360 5.64 -5.35 -8.45
N LEU A 361 5.79 -5.98 -9.61
CA LEU A 361 5.28 -5.51 -10.89
C LEU A 361 3.96 -6.21 -11.20
N PHE A 362 2.88 -5.44 -11.28
CA PHE A 362 1.53 -5.93 -11.59
C PHE A 362 0.94 -5.16 -12.75
N PRO A 363 0.20 -5.81 -13.64
CA PRO A 363 -0.34 -5.15 -14.83
C PRO A 363 -1.36 -4.07 -14.45
N THR A 364 -1.42 -3.04 -15.28
CA THR A 364 -2.56 -2.12 -15.36
C THR A 364 -3.29 -2.33 -16.70
N TRP A 365 -4.20 -1.43 -17.02
CA TRP A 365 -4.91 -1.45 -18.31
C TRP A 365 -4.03 -1.28 -19.55
N ASP A 366 -2.81 -0.74 -19.42
CA ASP A 366 -1.94 -0.35 -20.55
C ASP A 366 -0.53 -0.97 -20.50
N GLY A 367 -0.37 -2.06 -19.77
CA GLY A 367 0.92 -2.77 -19.65
C GLY A 367 1.94 -2.09 -18.75
N ARG A 368 1.61 -0.96 -18.12
CA ARG A 368 2.43 -0.34 -17.06
C ARG A 368 2.13 -1.01 -15.72
N THR A 369 2.98 -0.82 -14.74
CA THR A 369 2.69 -1.10 -13.33
C THR A 369 2.42 0.20 -12.60
N GLU A 370 1.30 0.27 -11.93
CA GLU A 370 0.89 1.44 -11.19
C GLU A 370 1.37 1.39 -9.73
N GLY A 371 1.86 2.50 -9.19
CA GLY A 371 2.24 2.61 -7.79
C GLY A 371 1.09 2.30 -6.82
N CYS A 372 -0.14 2.64 -7.20
CA CYS A 372 -1.34 2.29 -6.43
C CYS A 372 -1.56 0.78 -6.34
N THR A 373 -1.33 0.05 -7.44
CA THR A 373 -1.46 -1.41 -7.48
C THR A 373 -0.48 -2.09 -6.52
N ILE A 374 0.79 -1.64 -6.52
CA ILE A 374 1.80 -2.13 -5.58
C ILE A 374 1.36 -1.86 -4.14
N ALA A 375 0.78 -0.69 -3.89
CA ALA A 375 0.29 -0.31 -2.57
C ALA A 375 -0.85 -1.21 -2.08
N ASP A 376 -1.80 -1.54 -2.95
CA ASP A 376 -2.90 -2.43 -2.59
C ASP A 376 -2.43 -3.86 -2.34
N MET A 377 -1.55 -4.39 -3.18
CA MET A 377 -0.96 -5.72 -3.00
C MET A 377 -0.16 -5.79 -1.69
N THR A 378 0.61 -4.74 -1.34
CA THR A 378 1.31 -4.67 -0.06
C THR A 378 0.32 -4.69 1.12
N GLY A 379 -0.73 -3.87 1.06
CA GLY A 379 -1.75 -3.80 2.11
C GLY A 379 -2.51 -5.13 2.27
N LEU A 380 -2.88 -5.78 1.17
CA LEU A 380 -3.52 -7.10 1.18
C LEU A 380 -2.60 -8.17 1.77
N ALA A 381 -1.34 -8.23 1.35
CA ALA A 381 -0.37 -9.21 1.86
C ALA A 381 -0.22 -9.12 3.40
N VAL A 382 -0.08 -7.89 3.92
CA VAL A 382 -0.01 -7.67 5.38
C VAL A 382 -1.31 -8.09 6.06
N ALA A 383 -2.46 -7.62 5.56
CA ALA A 383 -3.75 -7.86 6.20
C ALA A 383 -4.15 -9.35 6.19
N LEU A 384 -3.92 -10.05 5.08
CA LEU A 384 -4.18 -11.49 4.96
C LEU A 384 -3.28 -12.30 5.90
N THR A 385 -2.00 -11.94 6.00
CA THR A 385 -1.09 -12.63 6.93
C THR A 385 -1.52 -12.41 8.38
N ASP A 386 -1.90 -11.19 8.75
CA ASP A 386 -2.38 -10.88 10.11
C ASP A 386 -3.68 -11.57 10.46
N ALA A 387 -4.55 -11.76 9.48
CA ALA A 387 -5.79 -12.51 9.62
C ALA A 387 -5.57 -14.03 9.69
N GLY A 388 -4.33 -14.51 9.52
CA GLY A 388 -4.00 -15.94 9.51
C GLY A 388 -4.45 -16.68 8.25
N LEU A 389 -4.66 -15.95 7.14
CA LEU A 389 -5.13 -16.48 5.86
C LEU A 389 -3.99 -16.86 4.90
N GLY A 390 -2.76 -16.76 5.36
CA GLY A 390 -1.54 -17.11 4.63
C GLY A 390 -0.29 -16.57 5.32
N ASP A 391 0.88 -16.82 4.75
CA ASP A 391 2.15 -16.18 5.13
C ASP A 391 2.73 -15.46 3.91
N TYR A 392 2.41 -14.19 3.78
CA TYR A 392 2.81 -13.33 2.65
C TYR A 392 3.92 -12.33 3.03
N TRP A 393 4.65 -12.56 4.13
CA TRP A 393 5.72 -11.66 4.54
C TRP A 393 6.84 -11.54 3.50
N ASP A 394 7.13 -12.60 2.76
CA ASP A 394 8.10 -12.53 1.67
C ASP A 394 7.63 -11.60 0.54
N ASP A 395 6.34 -11.63 0.21
CA ASP A 395 5.74 -10.71 -0.75
C ASP A 395 5.87 -9.26 -0.28
N VAL A 396 5.54 -8.97 0.99
CA VAL A 396 5.65 -7.62 1.57
C VAL A 396 7.09 -7.12 1.47
N GLU A 397 8.08 -7.96 1.82
CA GLU A 397 9.49 -7.57 1.76
C GLU A 397 9.96 -7.37 0.33
N GLN A 398 9.57 -8.23 -0.61
CA GLN A 398 9.91 -8.12 -2.03
C GLN A 398 9.26 -6.88 -2.67
N TYR A 399 7.98 -6.62 -2.38
CA TYR A 399 7.30 -5.42 -2.88
C TYR A 399 7.97 -4.15 -2.37
N ALA A 400 8.29 -4.09 -1.07
CA ALA A 400 8.97 -2.95 -0.48
C ALA A 400 10.37 -2.73 -1.08
N ARG A 401 11.18 -3.79 -1.19
CA ARG A 401 12.56 -3.71 -1.70
C ARG A 401 12.66 -3.39 -3.18
N ASN A 402 11.67 -3.76 -3.95
CA ASN A 402 11.74 -3.70 -5.41
C ASN A 402 10.74 -2.70 -6.00
N GLY A 403 9.50 -3.09 -6.21
CA GLY A 403 8.53 -2.27 -6.91
C GLY A 403 8.19 -0.95 -6.21
N LEU A 404 7.93 -0.99 -4.91
CA LEU A 404 7.45 0.17 -4.16
C LEU A 404 8.47 1.32 -4.15
N ILE A 405 9.72 1.04 -3.73
CA ILE A 405 10.75 2.09 -3.73
C ILE A 405 11.17 2.51 -5.15
N SER A 406 11.01 1.63 -6.15
CA SER A 406 11.30 1.98 -7.55
C SER A 406 10.19 2.84 -8.17
N ALA A 407 8.96 2.79 -7.64
CA ALA A 407 7.87 3.68 -8.05
C ALA A 407 7.99 5.09 -7.45
N GLN A 408 8.93 5.32 -6.55
CA GLN A 408 9.19 6.62 -5.90
C GLN A 408 10.29 7.38 -6.65
N ALA A 409 10.04 8.64 -6.99
CA ALA A 409 11.07 9.53 -7.55
C ALA A 409 12.02 9.97 -6.43
N THR A 410 13.20 9.40 -6.37
CA THR A 410 14.17 9.63 -5.29
C THR A 410 15.47 10.31 -5.72
N ASP A 411 15.68 10.47 -7.03
CA ASP A 411 16.89 11.05 -7.63
C ASP A 411 16.54 12.32 -8.41
N GLN A 412 16.78 13.46 -7.79
CA GLN A 412 16.47 14.77 -8.40
C GLN A 412 17.32 15.04 -9.64
N ASP A 413 18.59 14.64 -9.64
CA ASP A 413 19.49 14.87 -10.78
C ASP A 413 19.03 14.07 -12.00
N GLU A 414 18.54 12.84 -11.77
CA GLU A 414 17.97 12.03 -12.84
C GLU A 414 16.65 12.64 -13.37
N MET A 415 15.80 13.24 -12.52
CA MET A 415 14.62 13.98 -12.97
C MET A 415 15.01 15.20 -13.81
N VAL A 416 16.03 15.96 -13.39
CA VAL A 416 16.57 17.09 -14.16
C VAL A 416 17.10 16.61 -15.51
N ARG A 417 17.90 15.54 -15.55
CA ARG A 417 18.41 14.96 -16.80
C ARG A 417 17.27 14.61 -17.78
N VAL A 418 16.21 14.01 -17.29
CA VAL A 418 15.04 13.66 -18.11
C VAL A 418 14.33 14.90 -18.62
N SER A 419 14.16 15.93 -17.78
CA SER A 419 13.54 17.20 -18.16
C SER A 419 14.35 17.94 -19.22
N GLU A 420 15.67 18.03 -19.06
CA GLU A 420 16.55 18.67 -20.05
C GLU A 420 16.51 17.93 -21.41
N ALA A 421 16.48 16.59 -21.40
CA ALA A 421 16.29 15.81 -22.62
C ALA A 421 14.95 16.10 -23.31
N GLY A 422 13.93 16.53 -22.54
CA GLY A 422 12.62 16.95 -23.03
C GLY A 422 12.63 18.25 -23.86
N ARG A 423 13.66 19.12 -23.71
CA ARG A 423 13.79 20.37 -24.50
C ARG A 423 13.85 20.13 -26.01
N ALA A 424 14.50 19.05 -26.42
CA ALA A 424 14.67 18.71 -27.83
C ALA A 424 13.47 18.07 -28.48
N ARG A 425 12.39 17.84 -27.73
CA ARG A 425 11.19 17.16 -28.26
C ARG A 425 10.27 18.12 -28.97
N PRO A 426 9.66 17.70 -30.10
CA PRO A 426 8.63 18.49 -30.76
C PRO A 426 7.45 18.74 -29.83
N LYS A 427 7.05 20.00 -29.67
CA LYS A 427 5.92 20.40 -28.81
C LYS A 427 4.55 19.91 -29.32
N ASP A 428 4.49 19.57 -30.59
CA ASP A 428 3.29 19.15 -31.34
C ASP A 428 3.13 17.63 -31.45
N SER A 429 4.03 16.86 -30.86
CA SER A 429 3.92 15.40 -30.84
C SER A 429 3.34 14.94 -29.48
N PRO A 430 2.03 14.69 -29.39
CA PRO A 430 1.42 14.21 -28.13
C PRO A 430 1.96 12.83 -27.73
N TRP A 431 2.63 12.13 -28.64
CA TRP A 431 3.16 10.78 -28.44
C TRP A 431 4.63 10.62 -28.84
N GLY A 432 5.40 11.70 -28.93
CA GLY A 432 6.84 11.66 -29.26
C GLY A 432 7.68 10.84 -28.26
N GLY A 433 7.09 9.74 -27.84
CA GLY A 433 7.56 8.82 -26.82
C GLY A 433 7.07 9.11 -25.43
N GLN A 434 6.42 10.24 -25.16
CA GLN A 434 5.92 10.58 -23.84
C GLN A 434 4.71 11.54 -23.90
N TYR A 435 3.90 11.46 -22.87
CA TYR A 435 2.56 11.97 -22.80
C TYR A 435 2.58 13.42 -22.29
N ASP A 436 2.39 14.40 -23.15
CA ASP A 436 2.10 15.77 -22.70
C ASP A 436 0.58 16.00 -22.70
N TRP A 437 -0.01 16.00 -21.54
CA TRP A 437 -1.45 16.16 -21.32
C TRP A 437 -2.02 17.49 -21.83
N ARG A 438 -1.16 18.52 -21.98
CA ARG A 438 -1.56 19.81 -22.53
C ARG A 438 -2.02 19.73 -23.98
N PHE A 439 -1.62 18.68 -24.68
CA PHE A 439 -1.85 18.50 -26.11
C PHE A 439 -2.61 17.20 -26.43
N ALA A 440 -2.99 16.41 -25.43
CA ALA A 440 -3.60 15.10 -25.62
C ALA A 440 -5.13 15.17 -25.74
N GLY A 441 -5.69 14.50 -26.76
CA GLY A 441 -7.12 14.29 -26.94
C GLY A 441 -7.94 15.56 -27.18
N ASP A 442 -9.18 15.55 -26.71
CA ASP A 442 -10.10 16.70 -26.81
C ASP A 442 -9.77 17.83 -25.82
N ASN A 443 -8.81 17.64 -24.91
CA ASN A 443 -8.35 18.61 -23.92
C ASN A 443 -7.24 19.50 -24.49
N LYS A 444 -7.50 20.13 -25.63
CA LYS A 444 -6.52 21.04 -26.23
C LYS A 444 -6.39 22.31 -25.40
N GLY A 445 -5.34 22.36 -24.59
CA GLY A 445 -4.99 23.51 -23.80
C GLY A 445 -5.16 23.30 -22.29
N VAL A 446 -4.62 24.23 -21.54
CA VAL A 446 -4.69 24.31 -20.09
C VAL A 446 -5.66 25.41 -19.72
N LEU A 447 -6.55 25.15 -18.78
CA LEU A 447 -7.47 26.18 -18.28
C LEU A 447 -6.73 27.19 -17.40
N PRO A 448 -7.20 28.44 -17.30
CA PRO A 448 -6.57 29.45 -16.44
C PRO A 448 -6.41 28.96 -15.00
N GLY A 449 -5.18 29.05 -14.46
CA GLY A 449 -4.84 28.62 -13.10
C GLY A 449 -4.68 27.10 -12.92
N GLN A 450 -4.89 26.30 -13.96
CA GLN A 450 -4.77 24.83 -13.87
C GLN A 450 -3.32 24.34 -13.85
N GLU A 451 -2.41 25.07 -14.49
CA GLU A 451 -0.99 24.72 -14.59
C GLU A 451 -0.17 25.45 -13.51
N LEU A 452 0.79 24.73 -12.93
CA LEU A 452 1.78 25.23 -11.99
C LEU A 452 3.17 24.84 -12.48
N THR A 453 4.08 25.81 -12.62
CA THR A 453 5.45 25.60 -13.15
C THR A 453 6.54 25.90 -12.13
N ASP A 454 6.17 26.37 -10.93
CA ASP A 454 7.14 26.73 -9.90
C ASP A 454 7.81 25.51 -9.28
N ARG A 455 9.13 25.39 -9.44
CA ARG A 455 10.01 24.42 -8.80
C ARG A 455 9.47 22.98 -8.82
N VAL A 456 8.87 22.56 -9.93
CA VAL A 456 8.15 21.30 -10.06
C VAL A 456 9.01 20.07 -9.69
N ILE A 457 10.27 20.00 -10.20
CA ILE A 457 11.15 18.86 -9.93
C ILE A 457 11.46 18.70 -8.44
N PRO A 458 12.00 19.69 -7.72
CA PRO A 458 12.25 19.55 -6.28
C PRO A 458 10.96 19.31 -5.46
N ARG A 459 9.83 19.89 -5.87
CA ARG A 459 8.53 19.66 -5.23
C ARG A 459 7.99 18.25 -5.45
N SER A 460 8.36 17.61 -6.57
CA SER A 460 7.93 16.25 -6.91
C SER A 460 8.86 15.16 -6.35
N LEU A 461 10.00 15.53 -5.73
CA LEU A 461 10.91 14.55 -5.15
C LEU A 461 10.22 13.80 -4.02
N GLY A 462 10.22 12.47 -4.11
CA GLY A 462 9.52 11.59 -3.18
C GLY A 462 8.11 11.20 -3.61
N ALA A 463 7.56 11.81 -4.67
CA ALA A 463 6.28 11.40 -5.25
C ALA A 463 6.39 10.05 -5.96
N PHE A 464 5.23 9.39 -6.14
CA PHE A 464 5.14 8.08 -6.78
C PHE A 464 4.49 8.18 -8.16
N GLY A 465 4.91 7.31 -9.05
CA GLY A 465 4.37 7.21 -10.41
C GLY A 465 4.12 5.77 -10.84
N HIS A 466 3.98 5.60 -12.14
CA HIS A 466 3.90 4.31 -12.78
C HIS A 466 5.28 3.82 -13.19
N LEU A 467 5.48 2.52 -13.16
CA LEU A 467 6.66 1.86 -13.72
C LEU A 467 6.33 1.42 -15.13
N GLN A 468 7.04 1.99 -16.10
CA GLN A 468 6.88 1.59 -17.50
C GLN A 468 7.58 0.26 -17.72
N GLN A 469 6.82 -0.81 -17.61
CA GLN A 469 7.31 -2.17 -17.86
C GLN A 469 8.60 -2.49 -17.07
N GLY A 470 8.73 -1.98 -15.82
CA GLY A 470 9.90 -2.20 -14.97
C GLY A 470 11.23 -1.58 -15.48
N ARG A 471 11.20 -0.75 -16.54
CA ARG A 471 12.39 -0.16 -17.16
C ARG A 471 12.69 1.23 -16.67
N SER A 472 11.65 2.04 -16.59
CA SER A 472 11.74 3.43 -16.14
C SER A 472 10.52 3.77 -15.31
N LEU A 473 10.71 4.72 -14.39
CA LEU A 473 9.59 5.46 -13.83
C LEU A 473 9.02 6.34 -14.94
N THR A 474 7.71 6.31 -15.13
CA THR A 474 7.09 7.25 -16.06
C THR A 474 7.36 8.67 -15.58
N PRO A 475 7.73 9.59 -16.48
CA PRO A 475 7.98 10.98 -16.12
C PRO A 475 6.71 11.76 -15.79
N MET A 476 5.59 11.10 -15.75
CA MET A 476 4.31 11.56 -15.27
C MET A 476 4.04 10.92 -13.90
N LEU A 477 4.23 11.69 -12.83
CA LEU A 477 3.90 11.26 -11.49
C LEU A 477 2.43 11.58 -11.21
N MET A 478 1.69 10.57 -10.80
CA MET A 478 0.28 10.72 -10.47
C MET A 478 0.12 10.76 -8.94
N HIS A 479 -0.43 11.85 -8.44
CA HIS A 479 -0.46 12.05 -6.99
C HIS A 479 -1.49 11.17 -6.26
N CYS A 480 -2.39 10.50 -6.96
CA CYS A 480 -3.13 9.37 -6.40
C CYS A 480 -2.17 8.22 -6.01
N CYS A 481 -1.14 7.93 -6.85
CA CYS A 481 -0.09 6.95 -6.56
C CYS A 481 0.81 7.43 -5.41
N THR A 482 1.12 8.74 -5.34
CA THR A 482 1.91 9.31 -4.25
C THR A 482 1.28 9.01 -2.89
N ALA A 483 0.00 9.28 -2.72
CA ALA A 483 -0.67 9.04 -1.44
C ALA A 483 -0.85 7.54 -1.13
N ASN A 484 -1.12 6.70 -2.12
CA ASN A 484 -1.23 5.26 -1.92
C ASN A 484 0.15 4.61 -1.65
N GLY A 485 1.19 4.98 -2.40
CA GLY A 485 2.56 4.51 -2.18
C GLY A 485 3.08 4.90 -0.79
N ALA A 486 2.77 6.12 -0.35
CA ALA A 486 3.06 6.58 1.01
C ALA A 486 2.42 5.69 2.08
N GLN A 487 1.17 5.30 1.90
CA GLN A 487 0.48 4.37 2.81
C GLN A 487 1.13 2.99 2.78
N ALA A 488 1.53 2.49 1.60
CA ALA A 488 2.19 1.20 1.47
C ALA A 488 3.55 1.16 2.18
N LEU A 489 4.32 2.25 2.13
CA LEU A 489 5.54 2.36 2.94
C LEU A 489 5.26 2.15 4.42
N TYR A 490 4.18 2.77 4.94
CA TYR A 490 3.78 2.59 6.33
C TYR A 490 3.35 1.15 6.62
N TYR A 491 2.56 0.52 5.76
CA TYR A 491 2.09 -0.85 5.95
C TYR A 491 3.26 -1.84 6.07
N ALA A 492 4.23 -1.74 5.15
CA ALA A 492 5.44 -2.55 5.20
C ALA A 492 6.32 -2.20 6.41
N TRP A 493 6.48 -0.90 6.73
CA TRP A 493 7.29 -0.45 7.86
C TRP A 493 6.71 -0.88 9.20
N GLU A 494 5.40 -0.75 9.38
CA GLU A 494 4.72 -1.18 10.62
C GLU A 494 4.86 -2.69 10.82
N ALA A 495 4.85 -3.44 9.74
CA ALA A 495 5.00 -4.89 9.76
C ALA A 495 6.42 -5.40 10.06
N ILE A 496 7.48 -4.59 9.89
CA ILE A 496 8.86 -5.03 10.13
C ILE A 496 9.01 -5.62 11.53
N VAL A 497 8.53 -4.92 12.55
CA VAL A 497 8.56 -5.34 13.96
C VAL A 497 7.23 -5.04 14.59
N ARG A 498 6.64 -6.05 15.19
CA ARG A 498 5.44 -5.90 16.01
C ARG A 498 5.70 -6.32 17.42
N GLY A 499 5.51 -5.41 18.36
CA GLY A 499 5.77 -5.64 19.76
C GLY A 499 4.50 -5.62 20.61
N ARG A 500 4.58 -6.35 21.70
CA ARG A 500 3.64 -6.33 22.81
C ARG A 500 4.42 -5.99 24.07
N SER A 501 3.79 -6.08 25.25
CA SER A 501 4.41 -5.66 26.52
C SER A 501 5.80 -6.27 26.76
N ASP A 502 5.98 -7.57 26.54
CA ASP A 502 7.20 -8.33 26.85
C ASP A 502 7.74 -9.17 25.69
N SER A 503 7.16 -9.00 24.49
CA SER A 503 7.52 -9.76 23.31
C SER A 503 7.54 -8.93 22.05
N ALA A 504 8.35 -9.34 21.08
CA ALA A 504 8.37 -8.73 19.74
C ALA A 504 8.55 -9.79 18.65
N ASP A 505 7.91 -9.55 17.51
CA ASP A 505 7.99 -10.37 16.32
C ASP A 505 8.67 -9.58 15.20
N VAL A 506 9.81 -10.06 14.72
CA VAL A 506 10.51 -9.55 13.54
C VAL A 506 10.00 -10.31 12.33
N ASN A 507 9.30 -9.62 11.42
CA ASN A 507 8.69 -10.23 10.25
C ASN A 507 9.51 -10.00 8.97
N LEU A 508 10.15 -8.83 8.83
CA LEU A 508 10.91 -8.44 7.63
C LEU A 508 12.35 -8.10 8.00
N TRP A 509 13.28 -8.40 7.11
CA TRP A 509 14.71 -8.11 7.29
C TRP A 509 15.09 -6.71 6.77
N LEU A 510 14.41 -5.69 7.29
CA LEU A 510 14.59 -4.27 6.94
C LEU A 510 15.05 -3.47 8.15
N ASN A 511 15.79 -2.38 7.91
CA ASN A 511 16.21 -1.49 8.98
C ASN A 511 15.02 -0.84 9.66
N ARG A 512 14.98 -0.89 11.00
CA ARG A 512 13.97 -0.18 11.78
C ARG A 512 14.39 0.02 13.22
N ARG A 513 14.19 1.21 13.76
CA ARG A 513 14.25 1.47 15.19
C ARG A 513 12.86 1.44 15.80
N SER A 514 12.68 0.66 16.85
CA SER A 514 11.38 0.49 17.51
C SER A 514 11.51 0.60 19.02
N PRO A 515 10.41 0.74 19.79
CA PRO A 515 10.44 0.70 21.25
C PRO A 515 10.92 -0.63 21.82
N TRP A 516 10.79 -1.73 21.09
CA TRP A 516 11.06 -3.10 21.54
C TRP A 516 12.45 -3.58 21.17
N CYS A 517 12.92 -3.25 19.98
CA CYS A 517 14.25 -3.58 19.49
C CYS A 517 14.64 -2.69 18.31
N ASP A 518 15.95 -2.59 18.04
CA ASP A 518 16.47 -2.00 16.80
C ASP A 518 16.93 -3.12 15.87
N LEU A 519 16.55 -3.03 14.60
CA LEU A 519 16.93 -3.96 13.55
C LEU A 519 17.87 -3.30 12.56
N TRP A 520 18.92 -4.06 12.19
CA TRP A 520 19.88 -3.67 11.17
C TRP A 520 20.12 -4.85 10.24
N SER A 521 19.79 -4.68 8.96
CA SER A 521 19.93 -5.67 7.90
C SER A 521 21.07 -5.28 6.96
N TRP A 522 21.93 -6.22 6.63
CA TRP A 522 22.99 -6.05 5.62
C TRP A 522 22.52 -6.40 4.20
N LEU A 523 21.28 -6.88 4.04
CA LEU A 523 20.74 -7.17 2.73
C LEU A 523 20.68 -5.89 1.85
N PRO A 524 21.11 -5.99 0.59
CA PRO A 524 21.49 -7.18 -0.18
C PRO A 524 23.03 -7.47 -0.20
N TYR A 525 23.83 -6.82 0.60
CA TYR A 525 25.28 -7.01 0.57
C TYR A 525 25.69 -8.35 1.18
N SER A 526 25.15 -8.70 2.33
CA SER A 526 25.32 -10.00 2.98
C SER A 526 24.04 -10.44 3.70
N GLY A 527 23.89 -11.74 3.92
CA GLY A 527 22.72 -12.30 4.60
C GLY A 527 22.79 -12.17 6.13
N LYS A 528 23.12 -10.98 6.62
CA LYS A 528 23.29 -10.69 8.04
C LYS A 528 22.17 -9.79 8.55
N LEU A 529 21.60 -10.15 9.69
CA LEU A 529 20.65 -9.34 10.48
C LEU A 529 21.17 -9.22 11.91
N VAL A 530 21.14 -8.01 12.45
CA VAL A 530 21.42 -7.74 13.87
C VAL A 530 20.19 -7.13 14.53
N VAL A 531 19.79 -7.68 15.66
CA VAL A 531 18.67 -7.21 16.48
C VAL A 531 19.21 -6.83 17.85
N ARG A 532 19.04 -5.57 18.25
CA ARG A 532 19.35 -5.08 19.61
C ARG A 532 18.07 -5.04 20.43
N ASN A 533 17.95 -5.90 21.40
CA ASN A 533 16.83 -5.94 22.33
C ASN A 533 16.80 -4.67 23.22
N LYS A 534 15.59 -4.16 23.51
CA LYS A 534 15.37 -2.96 24.35
C LYS A 534 14.46 -3.23 25.55
N GLY A 535 14.24 -4.47 25.89
CA GLY A 535 13.46 -4.79 27.09
C GLY A 535 12.45 -5.93 26.92
N VAL A 536 12.34 -6.53 25.73
CA VAL A 536 11.44 -7.67 25.58
C VAL A 536 12.10 -8.95 26.10
N ARG A 537 11.28 -9.80 26.71
CA ARG A 537 11.71 -11.10 27.25
C ARG A 537 11.71 -12.18 26.17
N ARG A 538 10.85 -12.02 25.16
CA ARG A 538 10.69 -12.96 24.05
C ARG A 538 10.81 -12.24 22.73
N LEU A 539 11.59 -12.80 21.82
CA LEU A 539 11.74 -12.29 20.47
C LEU A 539 11.68 -13.42 19.47
N THR A 540 10.85 -13.25 18.45
CA THR A 540 10.84 -14.15 17.29
C THR A 540 11.39 -13.45 16.06
N ILE A 541 12.17 -14.17 15.25
CA ILE A 541 12.71 -13.66 13.99
C ILE A 541 12.26 -14.60 12.88
N ARG A 542 11.48 -14.09 11.93
CA ARG A 542 11.07 -14.88 10.77
C ARG A 542 12.28 -15.15 9.85
N LYS A 543 12.40 -16.39 9.44
CA LYS A 543 13.32 -16.81 8.39
C LYS A 543 12.80 -16.34 7.03
N PRO A 544 13.59 -15.65 6.18
CA PRO A 544 13.20 -15.40 4.79
C PRO A 544 12.98 -16.72 4.01
N GLY A 545 12.07 -16.70 3.04
CA GLY A 545 11.72 -17.91 2.26
C GLY A 545 12.90 -18.55 1.52
N TRP A 546 13.83 -17.72 1.01
CA TRP A 546 15.05 -18.18 0.33
C TRP A 546 16.09 -18.80 1.28
N ALA A 547 16.00 -18.59 2.60
CA ALA A 547 16.95 -19.10 3.57
C ALA A 547 16.62 -20.55 3.96
N ARG A 548 17.61 -21.45 3.87
CA ARG A 548 17.48 -22.84 4.31
C ARG A 548 17.77 -22.97 5.81
N PRO A 549 16.88 -23.53 6.63
CA PRO A 549 17.07 -23.59 8.09
C PRO A 549 18.42 -24.16 8.52
N ALA A 550 18.90 -25.21 7.85
CA ALA A 550 20.19 -25.85 8.17
C ALA A 550 21.42 -24.97 7.92
N THR A 551 21.28 -23.87 7.18
CA THR A 551 22.39 -22.95 6.89
C THR A 551 22.38 -21.71 7.75
N ILE A 552 21.36 -21.54 8.60
CA ILE A 552 21.21 -20.36 9.46
C ILE A 552 22.09 -20.53 10.69
N ARG A 553 22.88 -19.51 10.98
CA ARG A 553 23.68 -19.43 12.22
C ARG A 553 23.20 -18.25 13.04
N CYS A 554 23.11 -18.44 14.35
CA CYS A 554 22.64 -17.43 15.28
C CYS A 554 23.65 -17.22 16.40
N TRP A 555 23.75 -15.98 16.87
CA TRP A 555 24.57 -15.61 18.03
C TRP A 555 23.77 -14.76 19.01
N LEU A 556 23.98 -14.97 20.28
CA LEU A 556 23.43 -14.16 21.36
C LEU A 556 24.63 -13.59 22.16
N ASP A 557 24.77 -12.28 22.16
CA ASP A 557 25.91 -11.56 22.79
C ASP A 557 27.28 -12.15 22.37
N GLY A 558 27.46 -12.39 21.08
CA GLY A 558 28.66 -12.92 20.47
C GLY A 558 28.87 -14.44 20.64
N ARG A 559 28.04 -15.15 21.39
CA ARG A 559 28.09 -16.61 21.54
C ARG A 559 27.15 -17.28 20.54
N GLU A 560 27.63 -18.27 19.82
CA GLU A 560 26.81 -19.04 18.91
C GLU A 560 25.76 -19.86 19.68
N VAL A 561 24.51 -19.79 19.23
CA VAL A 561 23.36 -20.46 19.85
C VAL A 561 22.49 -21.13 18.79
N GLN A 562 21.79 -22.18 19.19
CA GLN A 562 20.74 -22.79 18.37
C GLN A 562 19.38 -22.26 18.87
N PRO A 563 18.65 -21.49 18.07
CA PRO A 563 17.33 -21.02 18.48
C PRO A 563 16.32 -22.19 18.46
N ALA A 564 15.32 -22.11 19.31
CA ALA A 564 14.12 -22.92 19.12
C ALA A 564 13.36 -22.47 17.86
N TRP A 565 12.61 -23.37 17.26
CA TRP A 565 11.84 -23.07 16.05
C TRP A 565 10.35 -23.10 16.34
N LEU A 566 9.65 -22.08 15.86
CA LEU A 566 8.20 -22.00 15.87
C LEU A 566 7.73 -21.80 14.40
N GLY A 567 7.48 -22.88 13.71
CA GLY A 567 7.24 -22.87 12.28
C GLY A 567 8.46 -22.34 11.51
N ASN A 568 8.31 -21.23 10.80
CA ASN A 568 9.40 -20.56 10.09
C ASN A 568 10.09 -19.44 10.91
N ARG A 569 9.90 -19.42 12.23
CA ARG A 569 10.44 -18.41 13.14
C ARG A 569 11.46 -19.00 14.10
N MET A 570 12.58 -18.31 14.23
CA MET A 570 13.58 -18.52 15.27
C MET A 570 13.08 -17.87 16.55
N LEU A 571 12.99 -18.62 17.65
CA LEU A 571 12.51 -18.16 18.94
C LEU A 571 13.70 -17.96 19.90
N PHE A 572 13.80 -16.77 20.46
CA PHE A 572 14.70 -16.42 21.56
C PHE A 572 13.82 -16.04 22.77
N ASP A 573 13.88 -16.84 23.82
CA ASP A 573 13.09 -16.65 25.05
C ASP A 573 14.00 -16.50 26.27
N GLY A 574 13.48 -15.93 27.36
CA GLY A 574 14.24 -15.69 28.58
C GLY A 574 15.26 -14.57 28.46
N LEU A 575 15.11 -13.65 27.49
CA LEU A 575 15.96 -12.49 27.32
C LEU A 575 15.83 -11.51 28.49
N LYS A 576 16.92 -10.78 28.79
CA LYS A 576 17.02 -9.80 29.91
C LYS A 576 16.81 -8.35 29.46
N GLY A 577 16.65 -8.12 28.14
CA GLY A 577 16.29 -6.82 27.57
C GLY A 577 17.43 -5.95 27.07
N LYS A 578 18.66 -6.47 26.94
CA LYS A 578 19.83 -5.73 26.43
C LYS A 578 20.67 -6.52 25.44
N GLU A 579 20.24 -7.72 25.12
CA GLU A 579 20.99 -8.64 24.27
C GLU A 579 21.10 -8.17 22.85
N GLN A 580 22.17 -8.54 22.18
CA GLN A 580 22.35 -8.45 20.76
C GLN A 580 22.20 -9.85 20.13
N ILE A 581 21.21 -10.01 19.27
CA ILE A 581 21.01 -11.21 18.46
C ILE A 581 21.58 -10.94 17.08
N ARG A 582 22.42 -11.83 16.58
CA ARG A 582 22.91 -11.82 15.20
C ARG A 582 22.45 -13.10 14.51
N VAL A 583 21.90 -12.93 13.30
CA VAL A 583 21.52 -14.03 12.41
C VAL A 583 22.29 -13.89 11.10
N GLU A 584 22.90 -14.97 10.64
CA GLU A 584 23.61 -15.01 9.36
C GLU A 584 23.11 -16.18 8.52
N VAL A 585 22.94 -15.90 7.24
CA VAL A 585 22.50 -16.84 6.21
C VAL A 585 23.41 -16.68 4.99
N PRO A 586 23.88 -17.75 4.37
CA PRO A 586 24.58 -17.65 3.09
C PRO A 586 23.72 -16.91 2.06
N LEU A 587 24.32 -15.97 1.37
CA LEU A 587 23.66 -15.18 0.33
C LEU A 587 24.34 -15.46 -1.02
N SER A 588 23.56 -15.91 -2.01
CA SER A 588 24.00 -16.14 -3.38
C SER A 588 23.28 -15.20 -4.34
N VAL A 589 23.88 -15.02 -5.50
CA VAL A 589 23.22 -14.36 -6.63
C VAL A 589 22.38 -15.39 -7.36
N GLU A 590 21.08 -15.17 -7.39
CA GLU A 590 20.13 -15.98 -8.14
C GLU A 590 19.73 -15.26 -9.42
N LYS A 591 19.68 -16.02 -10.54
CA LYS A 591 19.26 -15.51 -11.84
C LYS A 591 17.93 -16.14 -12.22
N ALA A 592 17.01 -15.34 -12.69
CA ALA A 592 15.71 -15.78 -13.16
C ALA A 592 15.23 -14.92 -14.32
N GLU A 593 14.37 -15.50 -15.15
CA GLU A 593 13.72 -14.79 -16.24
C GLU A 593 12.21 -14.83 -16.02
N TYR A 594 11.57 -13.67 -16.16
CA TYR A 594 10.15 -13.49 -15.93
C TYR A 594 9.48 -12.86 -17.15
N GLY A 595 8.22 -13.18 -17.38
CA GLY A 595 7.37 -12.52 -18.37
C GLY A 595 6.26 -11.71 -17.69
N LEU A 596 6.04 -10.47 -18.11
CA LEU A 596 4.87 -9.68 -17.71
C LEU A 596 3.83 -9.72 -18.82
N VAL A 597 2.66 -10.26 -18.51
CA VAL A 597 1.53 -10.36 -19.44
C VAL A 597 0.75 -9.04 -19.43
N ASP A 598 0.47 -8.51 -20.60
CA ASP A 598 -0.50 -7.42 -20.76
C ASP A 598 -1.91 -8.02 -20.79
N LEU A 599 -2.70 -7.78 -19.76
CA LEU A 599 -4.05 -8.32 -19.65
C LEU A 599 -5.02 -7.79 -20.73
N ASN A 600 -4.70 -6.66 -21.34
CA ASN A 600 -5.51 -6.06 -22.41
C ASN A 600 -5.03 -6.46 -23.81
N GLN A 601 -3.82 -6.99 -23.93
CA GLN A 601 -3.18 -7.39 -25.19
C GLN A 601 -2.63 -8.82 -25.10
N ARG A 602 -3.46 -9.77 -24.69
CA ARG A 602 -3.06 -11.17 -24.45
C ARG A 602 -2.44 -11.89 -25.66
N ASN A 603 -2.71 -11.40 -26.86
CA ASN A 603 -2.10 -11.93 -28.08
C ASN A 603 -0.67 -11.43 -28.31
N ARG A 604 -0.18 -10.51 -27.48
CA ARG A 604 1.20 -10.03 -27.52
C ARG A 604 2.08 -10.93 -26.65
N LEU A 605 3.22 -11.34 -27.18
CA LEU A 605 4.20 -12.08 -26.38
C LEU A 605 4.57 -11.27 -25.15
N PRO A 606 4.59 -11.89 -23.96
CA PRO A 606 4.99 -11.21 -22.74
C PRO A 606 6.41 -10.67 -22.89
N GLU A 607 6.64 -9.50 -22.30
CA GLU A 607 7.98 -8.95 -22.26
C GLU A 607 8.83 -9.72 -21.26
N SER A 608 10.03 -10.12 -21.67
CA SER A 608 10.95 -10.90 -20.85
C SER A 608 11.87 -9.98 -20.05
N TYR A 609 12.08 -10.34 -18.79
CA TYR A 609 12.91 -9.65 -17.80
C TYR A 609 13.96 -10.60 -17.25
N ALA A 610 15.23 -10.43 -17.64
CA ALA A 610 16.34 -11.12 -17.01
C ALA A 610 16.69 -10.43 -15.69
N CYS A 611 16.55 -11.12 -14.58
CA CYS A 611 16.72 -10.58 -13.25
C CYS A 611 17.84 -11.28 -12.48
N GLU A 612 18.56 -10.51 -11.67
CA GLU A 612 19.54 -11.03 -10.70
C GLU A 612 19.10 -10.59 -9.30
N PHE A 613 19.05 -11.52 -8.36
CA PHE A 613 18.63 -11.28 -6.98
C PHE A 613 19.74 -11.65 -6.00
N LYS A 614 19.86 -10.87 -4.91
CA LYS A 614 20.50 -11.24 -3.65
C LYS A 614 19.43 -11.29 -2.55
N GLY A 615 19.05 -12.48 -2.13
CA GLY A 615 17.87 -12.67 -1.29
C GLY A 615 16.60 -12.11 -1.94
N HIS A 616 15.87 -11.25 -1.25
CA HIS A 616 14.66 -10.62 -1.79
C HIS A 616 14.93 -9.36 -2.64
N THR A 617 16.17 -8.91 -2.76
CA THR A 617 16.49 -7.67 -3.49
C THR A 617 16.89 -7.98 -4.91
N ALA A 618 16.16 -7.45 -5.89
CA ALA A 618 16.58 -7.43 -7.28
C ALA A 618 17.75 -6.44 -7.43
N ILE A 619 18.95 -6.95 -7.70
CA ILE A 619 20.17 -6.14 -7.92
C ILE A 619 20.38 -5.77 -9.37
N ARG A 620 19.68 -6.43 -10.29
CA ARG A 620 19.60 -6.13 -11.71
C ARG A 620 18.25 -6.56 -12.25
N VAL A 621 17.68 -5.70 -13.07
CA VAL A 621 16.51 -6.02 -13.90
C VAL A 621 16.87 -5.58 -15.32
N GLY A 622 17.08 -6.55 -16.21
CA GLY A 622 17.43 -6.33 -17.61
C GLY A 622 16.21 -6.44 -18.50
N THR A 623 16.13 -5.52 -19.47
CA THR A 623 15.18 -5.59 -20.59
C THR A 623 15.92 -5.35 -21.89
N ALA A 624 15.37 -5.82 -23.01
CA ALA A 624 16.02 -5.68 -24.32
C ALA A 624 15.96 -4.26 -24.90
N ARG A 625 15.29 -3.30 -24.26
CA ARG A 625 15.04 -1.97 -24.82
C ARG A 625 15.71 -0.85 -24.01
N ASP A 626 15.95 0.26 -24.69
CA ASP A 626 16.63 1.43 -24.19
C ASP A 626 15.94 2.06 -22.96
N GLN A 627 16.75 2.48 -21.98
CA GLN A 627 16.33 3.15 -20.74
C GLN A 627 16.52 4.67 -20.86
N SER A 628 15.94 5.30 -21.86
CA SER A 628 16.07 6.76 -22.06
C SER A 628 15.33 7.60 -21.00
N GLY A 629 14.34 7.03 -20.32
CA GLY A 629 13.55 7.68 -19.26
C GLY A 629 14.28 7.74 -17.91
N TYR A 630 13.51 7.97 -16.82
CA TYR A 630 14.01 7.91 -15.45
C TYR A 630 14.36 6.46 -15.09
N ARG A 631 15.65 6.17 -14.97
CA ARG A 631 16.17 4.80 -14.87
C ARG A 631 15.92 4.18 -13.52
N LEU A 632 15.41 2.94 -13.53
CA LEU A 632 15.18 2.13 -12.34
C LEU A 632 16.30 1.13 -12.09
N PHE A 633 16.31 0.55 -10.90
CA PHE A 633 17.21 -0.53 -10.50
C PHE A 633 18.70 -0.22 -10.72
N ARG A 634 19.10 1.04 -10.50
CA ARG A 634 20.52 1.46 -10.49
C ARG A 634 21.17 0.97 -9.19
N ARG A 635 21.53 -0.30 -9.18
CA ARG A 635 21.93 -1.02 -7.99
C ARG A 635 23.29 -1.69 -8.10
N GLU A 636 24.17 -1.15 -8.94
CA GLU A 636 25.52 -1.67 -9.18
C GLU A 636 26.34 -1.75 -7.89
N ALA A 637 26.21 -0.78 -7.00
CA ALA A 637 26.86 -0.77 -5.69
C ALA A 637 26.41 -1.95 -4.79
N MET A 638 25.20 -2.47 -4.99
CA MET A 638 24.66 -3.59 -4.20
C MET A 638 25.25 -4.95 -4.59
N ARG A 639 26.09 -5.01 -5.62
CA ARG A 639 26.82 -6.24 -5.99
C ARG A 639 27.96 -6.56 -5.04
N GLY A 640 28.47 -5.57 -4.32
CA GLY A 640 29.47 -5.75 -3.26
C GLY A 640 28.94 -6.57 -2.08
N ASP A 641 29.84 -6.91 -1.15
CA ASP A 641 29.52 -7.72 0.03
C ASP A 641 29.48 -6.88 1.33
N GLN A 642 29.86 -5.60 1.24
CA GLN A 642 29.85 -4.68 2.38
C GLN A 642 29.01 -3.44 2.05
N PRO A 643 28.01 -3.12 2.88
CA PRO A 643 27.22 -1.91 2.70
C PRO A 643 28.03 -0.67 3.12
N PRO A 644 27.71 0.50 2.55
CA PRO A 644 28.05 1.76 3.19
C PRO A 644 27.54 1.80 4.64
N MET A 645 28.19 2.60 5.47
CA MET A 645 27.82 2.72 6.89
C MET A 645 27.41 4.16 7.21
N LYS A 646 26.27 4.32 7.87
CA LYS A 646 25.75 5.63 8.33
C LYS A 646 25.56 5.70 9.84
N GLN A 647 25.29 6.89 10.34
CA GLN A 647 24.79 7.07 11.70
C GLN A 647 23.32 6.64 11.77
N PRO A 648 22.90 5.93 12.84
CA PRO A 648 21.50 5.56 12.98
C PRO A 648 20.63 6.80 13.19
N SER A 649 19.42 6.79 12.64
CA SER A 649 18.42 7.82 12.95
C SER A 649 18.20 7.91 14.46
N ALA A 650 18.09 9.13 14.99
CA ALA A 650 17.73 9.33 16.39
C ALA A 650 16.25 9.01 16.69
N TYR A 651 15.40 9.07 15.68
CA TYR A 651 13.97 8.89 15.86
C TYR A 651 13.60 7.43 16.16
N VAL A 652 12.84 7.25 17.24
CA VAL A 652 12.17 6.02 17.60
C VAL A 652 10.68 6.34 17.70
N HIS A 653 9.86 5.64 16.95
CA HIS A 653 8.41 5.87 16.94
C HIS A 653 7.75 5.51 18.28
N PRO A 654 6.58 6.07 18.61
CA PRO A 654 5.84 5.70 19.82
C PRO A 654 5.36 4.24 19.75
N ALA A 655 5.16 3.63 20.92
CA ALA A 655 4.66 2.26 20.99
C ALA A 655 3.24 2.10 20.40
N LYS A 656 2.41 3.16 20.54
CA LYS A 656 1.06 3.19 19.96
C LYS A 656 1.12 3.77 18.54
N LEU A 657 0.76 2.96 17.56
CA LEU A 657 0.65 3.33 16.15
C LEU A 657 -0.82 3.42 15.73
N VAL A 658 -1.06 4.08 14.59
CA VAL A 658 -2.39 4.07 13.95
C VAL A 658 -2.69 2.65 13.46
N GLN A 659 -3.80 2.12 13.89
CA GLN A 659 -4.31 0.84 13.42
C GLN A 659 -5.04 1.04 12.09
N TRP A 660 -4.38 0.69 11.01
CA TRP A 660 -4.88 0.89 9.65
C TRP A 660 -5.70 -0.29 9.11
N MET A 661 -5.66 -1.43 9.77
CA MET A 661 -6.50 -2.60 9.51
C MET A 661 -7.65 -2.67 10.53
N VAL A 662 -8.72 -3.31 10.14
CA VAL A 662 -9.79 -3.68 11.07
C VAL A 662 -9.26 -4.79 11.99
N PRO A 663 -9.45 -4.66 13.32
CA PRO A 663 -8.93 -5.62 14.30
C PRO A 663 -9.48 -7.03 14.14
#